data_da3750b14f7913c9e45240a2bf73fea9
#
_entry.id   da3750b14f7913c9e45240a2bf73fea9
#
_cell.length_a   1.000
_cell.length_b   1.000
_cell.length_c   1.000
_cell.angle_alpha   90.00
_cell.angle_beta   90.00
_cell.angle_gamma   90.00
#
_symmetry.space_group_name_H-M   'P 1'
#
loop_
_entity.id
_entity.type
_entity.pdbx_description
1 polymer ?
#
loop_
_entity_poly.entity_id
_entity_poly.type
_entity_poly.pdbx_seq_one_letter_code
_entity_poly.pdbx_strand_id
1 'polypeptide(L)'
;MIQSSLYGALNKGFDYQILACKDFKESELAKEVISYFKPNTKAILFPEFRAKKNDDLRSFFEEFLQLLGGLREFYQALENKQEAIIIAPISALLHPLPKKELLESFKITLLEKYNLKDLKDKLFYYGYEILDLVEVEGEASFRGDIVDIYVPNSKAYRLSFFDMECESIKEFDPTTQMSLKEDLLEVEIPPTLFSLNEQSYKDLKTKVEQSPLNSFSKDLTSFGLWFLGEKANDLLPAYKSVISPKALEEIQELASLNELDNERFKFLKVLENPQGYEDLEIHAHALESFIALHSNRKITLLAPNKTILDNAISTLEKSHIECVIAPFVLNFKTPDGIFISLNSFERKKKRQKSKLALNELNAGEWVVHDDYGVGVFSQLVQHSVLGSKRDFLEIAYWGEDKLLLPVENLHLIARYVAQSDSVPIKDRLGKGSFLKLKAKVKTKLLEIASKIIELAAERNLILGKKMDTHLAELEIFKSHAGFEYTSDQEKAIAEISKDLSSKRVMDRLLSGDVGFGKTEVAMHAIFCAFLNGFQSALVVPTTLLARQHFETLRARFENFGVKVARLDRYASEKNKLLKAVELGLVDVLVGTHAILGAKFKNLGLVVVDEEHKFGVKQKEALKELSKSVHFLSMSATPIPRTLNMALSQIKGISSLKIPPTDRKPSRTFLKEKNDELLKEIIHRELRRNGQIFYIHNHIASISKIKTKLEDLIPKLKIAILHSQISAHESEEIMLEFAKGNYQVLLCTSIVESGIHLPNANTIIIDNAQNFGLADLHQLRGRVGRGKKEGFCYFLIEDQKSLNEQALKRLLALEKNSYLGSGESIAYHDLEIRGGGNLLGQDQSGHIKNIGYALYTRMLEDAIYELSGGKKRLEKSVEIQLSVSAFLNPELIASDNLRLDLYRRLSLCENTDEVGQIHEEIEDRFGKIDDLSAQFLQIITLKILANQLGIIKLSNFNQNITMTYSDEKKESLKAPSKDDNDILETLLKHLRAQVSLKRH
;
A
#
# COMPACT_ATOMS: atom_id res chain seq x y z
N MET A 1 1.43 34.32 6.21
CA MET A 1 2.28 35.47 6.64
C MET A 1 3.78 35.17 6.57
N ILE A 2 4.21 33.95 6.32
CA ILE A 2 5.64 33.60 6.37
C ILE A 2 6.44 34.16 5.17
N GLN A 3 5.88 34.13 3.95
CA GLN A 3 6.62 34.54 2.77
C GLN A 3 6.94 36.03 2.77
N SER A 4 5.96 36.86 3.06
CA SER A 4 6.11 38.32 3.14
C SER A 4 7.04 38.74 4.28
N SER A 5 6.88 38.16 5.46
CA SER A 5 7.73 38.45 6.63
C SER A 5 9.18 38.06 6.38
N LEU A 6 9.42 36.89 5.78
CA LEU A 6 10.75 36.38 5.47
C LEU A 6 11.43 37.23 4.37
N TYR A 7 10.70 37.61 3.34
CA TYR A 7 11.21 38.55 2.33
C TYR A 7 11.61 39.90 2.94
N GLY A 8 10.77 40.41 3.85
CA GLY A 8 11.10 41.65 4.58
C GLY A 8 12.34 41.54 5.46
N ALA A 9 12.54 40.38 6.10
CA ALA A 9 13.74 40.10 6.90
C ALA A 9 14.99 39.92 6.02
N LEU A 10 14.87 39.27 4.87
CA LEU A 10 15.96 39.12 3.88
C LEU A 10 16.48 40.47 3.39
N ASN A 11 15.61 41.43 3.14
CA ASN A 11 15.99 42.80 2.75
C ASN A 11 16.67 43.58 3.85
N LYS A 12 16.47 43.19 5.13
CA LYS A 12 17.12 43.81 6.30
C LYS A 12 18.42 43.11 6.74
N GLY A 13 18.86 42.07 6.02
CA GLY A 13 20.06 41.31 6.37
C GLY A 13 19.77 40.10 7.25
N PHE A 14 19.01 39.15 6.76
CA PHE A 14 18.69 37.90 7.43
C PHE A 14 19.97 37.02 7.63
N ASP A 15 20.34 36.81 8.89
CA ASP A 15 21.54 36.09 9.30
C ASP A 15 21.18 35.02 10.37
N TYR A 16 20.22 34.16 10.03
CA TYR A 16 19.80 33.05 10.87
C TYR A 16 20.09 31.72 10.15
N GLN A 17 20.45 30.70 10.94
CA GLN A 17 20.75 29.37 10.48
C GLN A 17 19.59 28.38 10.71
N ILE A 18 18.63 28.76 11.57
CA ILE A 18 17.43 27.96 11.81
C ILE A 18 16.20 28.85 11.79
N LEU A 19 15.21 28.43 10.99
CA LEU A 19 13.89 29.03 10.95
C LEU A 19 12.86 28.01 11.45
N ALA A 20 12.29 28.27 12.63
CA ALA A 20 11.23 27.47 13.21
C ALA A 20 9.87 27.93 12.66
N CYS A 21 9.20 27.06 11.94
CA CYS A 21 7.89 27.27 11.33
C CYS A 21 6.79 26.52 12.09
N LYS A 22 5.54 26.96 11.94
CA LYS A 22 4.37 26.33 12.55
C LYS A 22 4.22 24.85 12.15
N ASP A 23 4.22 24.60 10.85
CA ASP A 23 3.98 23.30 10.25
C ASP A 23 4.82 23.11 8.98
N PHE A 24 4.71 21.94 8.37
CA PHE A 24 5.45 21.63 7.16
C PHE A 24 5.09 22.52 5.98
N LYS A 25 3.81 22.93 5.83
CA LYS A 25 3.37 23.82 4.78
C LYS A 25 4.00 25.21 4.89
N GLU A 26 4.07 25.76 6.11
CA GLU A 26 4.75 27.03 6.35
C GLU A 26 6.26 26.92 6.07
N SER A 27 6.86 25.76 6.39
CA SER A 27 8.27 25.46 6.08
C SER A 27 8.54 25.38 4.58
N GLU A 28 7.67 24.72 3.81
CA GLU A 28 7.76 24.69 2.34
C GLU A 28 7.70 26.11 1.74
N LEU A 29 6.73 26.91 2.16
CA LEU A 29 6.58 28.29 1.70
C LEU A 29 7.81 29.16 2.04
N ALA A 30 8.40 28.96 3.22
CA ALA A 30 9.63 29.65 3.62
C ALA A 30 10.82 29.21 2.78
N LYS A 31 10.94 27.93 2.48
CA LYS A 31 11.98 27.38 1.59
C LYS A 31 11.93 28.01 0.19
N GLU A 32 10.73 28.18 -0.37
CA GLU A 32 10.56 28.81 -1.68
C GLU A 32 11.15 30.25 -1.71
N VAL A 33 10.86 31.02 -0.68
CA VAL A 33 11.39 32.40 -0.55
C VAL A 33 12.92 32.39 -0.44
N ILE A 34 13.49 31.54 0.42
CA ILE A 34 14.95 31.47 0.61
C ILE A 34 15.61 30.99 -0.68
N SER A 35 15.08 29.94 -1.30
CA SER A 35 15.68 29.39 -2.53
C SER A 35 15.66 30.38 -3.70
N TYR A 36 14.63 31.22 -3.79
CA TYR A 36 14.52 32.23 -4.85
C TYR A 36 15.41 33.44 -4.59
N PHE A 37 15.40 34.00 -3.38
CA PHE A 37 16.11 35.24 -3.06
C PHE A 37 17.55 35.05 -2.54
N LYS A 38 17.90 33.84 -2.05
CA LYS A 38 19.25 33.44 -1.64
C LYS A 38 19.69 32.13 -2.32
N PRO A 39 19.84 32.07 -3.64
CA PRO A 39 20.10 30.84 -4.37
C PRO A 39 21.40 30.12 -3.97
N ASN A 40 22.35 30.84 -3.37
CA ASN A 40 23.63 30.27 -2.90
C ASN A 40 23.54 29.65 -1.48
N THR A 41 22.44 29.89 -0.75
CA THR A 41 22.22 29.31 0.60
C THR A 41 21.53 27.97 0.45
N LYS A 42 22.09 26.92 1.04
CA LYS A 42 21.47 25.59 1.07
C LYS A 42 20.28 25.59 2.03
N ALA A 43 19.06 25.60 1.50
CA ALA A 43 17.82 25.54 2.27
C ALA A 43 17.42 24.09 2.55
N ILE A 44 17.59 23.64 3.78
CA ILE A 44 17.34 22.26 4.24
C ILE A 44 15.99 22.21 4.94
N LEU A 45 15.06 21.43 4.39
CA LEU A 45 13.70 21.30 4.91
C LEU A 45 13.59 20.06 5.81
N PHE A 46 13.19 20.25 7.06
CA PHE A 46 12.90 19.16 7.97
C PHE A 46 11.46 18.66 7.79
N PRO A 47 11.24 17.35 7.97
CA PRO A 47 9.89 16.78 7.95
C PRO A 47 9.09 17.20 9.17
N GLU A 48 7.80 16.99 9.13
CA GLU A 48 6.93 17.12 10.28
C GLU A 48 7.06 15.88 11.16
N PHE A 49 7.69 15.98 12.33
CA PHE A 49 7.94 14.87 13.24
C PHE A 49 7.14 15.05 14.53
N ARG A 50 6.09 14.26 14.72
CA ARG A 50 5.10 14.43 15.79
C ARG A 50 5.04 13.25 16.78
N ALA A 51 6.12 12.50 16.92
CA ALA A 51 6.19 11.43 17.90
C ALA A 51 6.02 12.00 19.31
N LYS A 52 5.25 11.33 20.15
CA LYS A 52 5.20 11.64 21.57
C LYS A 52 6.45 11.07 22.26
N LYS A 53 6.86 11.65 23.35
CA LYS A 53 7.95 11.10 24.19
C LYS A 53 7.65 9.63 24.52
N ASN A 54 8.62 8.77 24.26
CA ASN A 54 8.53 7.32 24.44
C ASN A 54 7.58 6.57 23.45
N ASP A 55 7.10 7.22 22.42
CA ASP A 55 6.45 6.49 21.32
C ASP A 55 7.43 5.56 20.59
N ASP A 56 6.90 4.49 20.04
CA ASP A 56 7.63 3.59 19.13
C ASP A 56 7.91 4.30 17.80
N LEU A 57 9.19 4.58 17.54
CA LEU A 57 9.62 5.36 16.38
C LEU A 57 9.49 4.61 15.05
N ARG A 58 9.26 3.28 15.06
CA ARG A 58 8.99 2.52 13.82
C ARG A 58 7.76 3.03 13.09
N SER A 59 6.78 3.56 13.83
CA SER A 59 5.61 4.22 13.23
C SER A 59 5.92 5.57 12.58
N PHE A 60 7.07 6.14 12.85
CA PHE A 60 7.55 7.44 12.35
C PHE A 60 8.88 7.32 11.60
N PHE A 61 9.24 6.10 11.20
CA PHE A 61 10.60 5.79 10.73
C PHE A 61 10.99 6.60 9.49
N GLU A 62 10.07 6.80 8.55
CA GLU A 62 10.33 7.57 7.33
C GLU A 62 10.66 9.04 7.66
N GLU A 63 9.85 9.68 8.50
CA GLU A 63 10.08 11.06 8.92
C GLU A 63 11.36 11.16 9.76
N PHE A 64 11.63 10.16 10.58
CA PHE A 64 12.85 10.12 11.38
C PHE A 64 14.10 10.01 10.51
N LEU A 65 14.11 9.15 9.49
CA LEU A 65 15.21 9.08 8.51
C LEU A 65 15.42 10.39 7.75
N GLN A 66 14.32 11.05 7.33
CA GLN A 66 14.41 12.36 6.67
C GLN A 66 14.98 13.43 7.60
N LEU A 67 14.61 13.42 8.87
CA LEU A 67 15.12 14.33 9.88
C LEU A 67 16.63 14.15 10.06
N LEU A 68 17.09 12.90 10.24
CA LEU A 68 18.51 12.59 10.38
C LEU A 68 19.31 12.95 9.11
N GLY A 69 18.72 12.71 7.93
CA GLY A 69 19.28 13.09 6.64
C GLY A 69 19.48 14.61 6.52
N GLY A 70 18.44 15.38 6.86
CA GLY A 70 18.53 16.85 6.86
C GLY A 70 19.57 17.40 7.85
N LEU A 71 19.69 16.79 9.03
CA LEU A 71 20.72 17.12 9.99
C LEU A 71 22.14 16.87 9.46
N ARG A 72 22.37 15.73 8.81
CA ARG A 72 23.66 15.43 8.15
C ARG A 72 23.99 16.45 7.08
N GLU A 73 23.03 16.74 6.20
CA GLU A 73 23.20 17.74 5.14
C GLU A 73 23.59 19.11 5.71
N PHE A 74 23.04 19.48 6.85
CA PHE A 74 23.36 20.74 7.51
C PHE A 74 24.79 20.73 8.05
N TYR A 75 25.20 19.67 8.76
CA TYR A 75 26.57 19.58 9.29
C TYR A 75 27.61 19.51 8.17
N GLN A 76 27.35 18.77 7.10
CA GLN A 76 28.23 18.71 5.93
C GLN A 76 28.36 20.07 5.22
N ALA A 77 27.27 20.82 5.11
CA ALA A 77 27.31 22.16 4.52
C ALA A 77 28.21 23.11 5.36
N LEU A 78 28.08 23.06 6.69
CA LEU A 78 28.93 23.84 7.60
C LEU A 78 30.41 23.47 7.49
N GLU A 79 30.74 22.20 7.39
CA GLU A 79 32.12 21.73 7.18
C GLU A 79 32.73 22.23 5.87
N ASN A 80 31.91 22.23 4.82
CA ASN A 80 32.29 22.72 3.49
C ASN A 80 32.27 24.26 3.40
N LYS A 81 32.06 24.96 4.54
CA LYS A 81 31.92 26.43 4.61
C LYS A 81 30.85 26.97 3.67
N GLN A 82 29.82 26.19 3.38
CA GLN A 82 28.65 26.59 2.60
C GLN A 82 27.61 27.19 3.55
N GLU A 83 27.03 28.33 3.16
CA GLU A 83 25.90 28.89 3.88
C GLU A 83 24.70 27.93 3.83
N ALA A 84 24.18 27.54 4.98
CA ALA A 84 23.05 26.63 5.10
C ALA A 84 22.05 27.09 6.14
N ILE A 85 20.77 26.83 5.87
CA ILE A 85 19.67 27.13 6.78
C ILE A 85 18.76 25.90 6.92
N ILE A 86 18.46 25.54 8.16
CA ILE A 86 17.41 24.59 8.50
C ILE A 86 16.07 25.32 8.54
N ILE A 87 15.10 24.83 7.81
CA ILE A 87 13.72 25.30 7.84
C ILE A 87 12.88 24.14 8.38
N ALA A 88 12.40 24.27 9.59
CA ALA A 88 11.82 23.15 10.33
C ALA A 88 10.47 23.49 10.96
N PRO A 89 9.49 22.57 10.88
CA PRO A 89 8.32 22.63 11.74
C PRO A 89 8.74 22.54 13.21
N ILE A 90 8.07 23.30 14.11
CA ILE A 90 8.33 23.23 15.56
C ILE A 90 8.18 21.80 16.09
N SER A 91 7.30 21.00 15.50
CA SER A 91 7.14 19.59 15.86
C SER A 91 8.44 18.78 15.73
N ALA A 92 9.28 19.07 14.75
CA ALA A 92 10.59 18.42 14.60
C ALA A 92 11.62 18.95 15.60
N LEU A 93 11.63 20.26 15.83
CA LEU A 93 12.60 20.90 16.74
C LEU A 93 12.33 20.66 18.23
N LEU A 94 11.13 20.23 18.61
CA LEU A 94 10.79 19.83 19.98
C LEU A 94 11.50 18.55 20.43
N HIS A 95 11.93 17.69 19.49
CA HIS A 95 12.55 16.41 19.81
C HIS A 95 14.04 16.54 20.15
N PRO A 96 14.59 15.59 20.94
CA PRO A 96 16.03 15.49 21.09
C PRO A 96 16.65 15.09 19.74
N LEU A 97 17.63 15.84 19.29
CA LEU A 97 18.32 15.60 18.02
C LEU A 97 19.73 15.07 18.30
N PRO A 98 20.24 14.10 17.54
CA PRO A 98 21.56 13.55 17.80
C PRO A 98 22.66 14.58 17.50
N LYS A 99 23.73 14.52 18.27
CA LYS A 99 24.97 15.28 17.98
C LYS A 99 25.61 14.79 16.69
N LYS A 100 26.44 15.63 16.08
CA LYS A 100 27.11 15.35 14.81
C LYS A 100 27.88 14.03 14.83
N GLU A 101 28.56 13.70 15.94
CA GLU A 101 29.34 12.47 16.09
C GLU A 101 28.49 11.19 15.95
N LEU A 102 27.18 11.29 16.21
CA LEU A 102 26.25 10.17 16.02
C LEU A 102 25.70 10.05 14.59
N LEU A 103 26.09 10.95 13.70
CA LEU A 103 25.65 10.99 12.32
C LEU A 103 26.77 10.80 11.30
N GLU A 104 27.97 10.45 11.77
CA GLU A 104 29.12 10.24 10.90
C GLU A 104 28.88 9.09 9.92
N SER A 105 29.09 9.34 8.64
CA SER A 105 29.08 8.36 7.59
C SER A 105 30.47 7.77 7.36
N PHE A 106 30.55 6.62 6.68
CA PHE A 106 31.80 6.10 6.16
C PHE A 106 31.68 5.86 4.66
N LYS A 107 32.81 5.81 3.98
CA LYS A 107 32.86 5.57 2.54
C LYS A 107 33.31 4.15 2.25
N ILE A 108 32.76 3.60 1.18
CA ILE A 108 33.27 2.39 0.54
C ILE A 108 33.76 2.80 -0.84
N THR A 109 35.01 2.51 -1.13
CA THR A 109 35.70 2.92 -2.35
C THR A 109 36.04 1.71 -3.19
N LEU A 110 35.91 1.82 -4.50
CA LEU A 110 36.27 0.79 -5.47
C LEU A 110 37.74 0.43 -5.32
N LEU A 111 38.09 -0.83 -5.44
CA LEU A 111 39.46 -1.40 -5.34
C LEU A 111 40.09 -1.30 -3.94
N GLU A 112 39.37 -0.91 -2.91
CA GLU A 112 39.84 -1.00 -1.54
C GLU A 112 39.43 -2.32 -0.86
N LYS A 113 40.21 -2.73 0.15
CA LYS A 113 39.97 -3.99 0.87
C LYS A 113 39.10 -3.76 2.12
N TYR A 114 38.07 -4.57 2.26
CA TYR A 114 37.15 -4.55 3.39
C TYR A 114 36.92 -5.94 3.96
N ASN A 115 37.03 -6.09 5.26
CA ASN A 115 36.59 -7.31 5.92
C ASN A 115 35.05 -7.32 6.00
N LEU A 116 34.40 -8.26 5.32
CA LEU A 116 32.95 -8.33 5.24
C LEU A 116 32.29 -8.54 6.61
N LYS A 117 32.95 -9.22 7.56
CA LYS A 117 32.45 -9.37 8.91
C LYS A 117 32.44 -8.03 9.65
N ASP A 118 33.54 -7.29 9.59
CA ASP A 118 33.65 -5.97 10.22
C ASP A 118 32.69 -4.97 9.59
N LEU A 119 32.48 -5.06 8.27
CA LEU A 119 31.49 -4.25 7.55
C LEU A 119 30.06 -4.59 8.01
N LYS A 120 29.73 -5.87 8.18
CA LYS A 120 28.45 -6.33 8.67
C LYS A 120 28.17 -5.82 10.09
N ASP A 121 29.14 -5.95 10.98
CA ASP A 121 29.06 -5.48 12.35
C ASP A 121 28.89 -3.96 12.39
N LYS A 122 29.64 -3.23 11.55
CA LYS A 122 29.53 -1.77 11.45
C LYS A 122 28.14 -1.33 10.97
N LEU A 123 27.61 -1.95 9.92
CA LEU A 123 26.25 -1.66 9.44
C LEU A 123 25.20 -1.97 10.50
N PHE A 124 25.34 -3.08 11.22
CA PHE A 124 24.44 -3.41 12.33
C PHE A 124 24.47 -2.33 13.44
N TYR A 125 25.65 -1.88 13.85
CA TYR A 125 25.77 -0.81 14.84
C TYR A 125 25.30 0.56 14.32
N TYR A 126 25.30 0.76 12.99
CA TYR A 126 24.75 1.93 12.32
C TYR A 126 23.21 1.88 12.20
N GLY A 127 22.59 0.78 12.64
CA GLY A 127 21.14 0.59 12.69
C GLY A 127 20.55 0.00 11.41
N TYR A 128 21.36 -0.52 10.48
CA TYR A 128 20.86 -1.27 9.33
C TYR A 128 20.26 -2.60 9.78
N GLU A 129 19.11 -2.93 9.25
CA GLU A 129 18.49 -4.24 9.43
C GLU A 129 19.13 -5.23 8.45
N ILE A 130 19.79 -6.29 8.98
CA ILE A 130 20.46 -7.28 8.15
C ILE A 130 19.45 -8.36 7.76
N LEU A 131 19.11 -8.44 6.49
CA LEU A 131 18.10 -9.33 5.91
C LEU A 131 18.68 -10.10 4.71
N ASP A 132 17.95 -11.12 4.27
CA ASP A 132 18.31 -11.87 3.06
C ASP A 132 18.04 -11.09 1.77
N LEU A 133 17.06 -10.16 1.80
CA LEU A 133 16.63 -9.35 0.67
C LEU A 133 16.49 -7.89 1.09
N VAL A 134 16.95 -6.97 0.25
CA VAL A 134 16.90 -5.54 0.49
C VAL A 134 15.78 -4.92 -0.34
N GLU A 135 14.77 -4.35 0.31
CA GLU A 135 13.61 -3.74 -0.34
C GLU A 135 13.35 -2.29 0.11
N VAL A 136 13.76 -1.95 1.34
CA VAL A 136 13.45 -0.67 1.97
C VAL A 136 14.73 0.03 2.45
N GLU A 137 14.67 1.37 2.51
CA GLU A 137 15.74 2.21 3.06
C GLU A 137 16.15 1.75 4.47
N GLY A 138 17.45 1.58 4.71
CA GLY A 138 17.98 1.14 5.99
C GLY A 138 18.15 -0.38 6.12
N GLU A 139 17.96 -1.13 5.06
CA GLU A 139 18.24 -2.57 4.99
C GLU A 139 19.58 -2.85 4.34
N ALA A 140 20.22 -3.94 4.78
CA ALA A 140 21.42 -4.47 4.15
C ALA A 140 21.36 -6.01 4.07
N SER A 141 22.01 -6.57 3.07
CA SER A 141 22.09 -8.02 2.84
C SER A 141 23.54 -8.43 2.53
N PHE A 142 23.96 -9.57 3.06
CA PHE A 142 25.26 -10.16 2.83
C PHE A 142 25.07 -11.55 2.23
N ARG A 143 25.50 -11.75 1.01
CA ARG A 143 25.34 -12.99 0.25
C ARG A 143 26.65 -13.38 -0.41
N GLY A 144 27.42 -14.24 0.26
CA GLY A 144 28.79 -14.55 -0.21
C GLY A 144 29.62 -13.28 -0.32
N ASP A 145 30.12 -13.00 -1.51
CA ASP A 145 30.95 -11.85 -1.82
C ASP A 145 30.14 -10.62 -2.30
N ILE A 146 28.81 -10.68 -2.22
CA ILE A 146 27.93 -9.57 -2.61
C ILE A 146 27.24 -8.98 -1.38
N VAL A 147 27.30 -7.65 -1.28
CA VAL A 147 26.66 -6.86 -0.22
C VAL A 147 25.70 -5.86 -0.85
N ASP A 148 24.43 -5.95 -0.52
CA ASP A 148 23.43 -4.96 -0.89
C ASP A 148 23.15 -4.03 0.28
N ILE A 149 23.05 -2.73 0.02
CA ILE A 149 22.78 -1.71 1.04
C ILE A 149 21.80 -0.70 0.46
N TYR A 150 20.64 -0.52 1.10
CA TYR A 150 19.72 0.57 0.74
C TYR A 150 19.94 1.76 1.68
N VAL A 151 20.66 2.74 1.15
CA VAL A 151 21.07 3.93 1.91
C VAL A 151 19.88 4.86 2.16
N PRO A 152 19.65 5.33 3.39
CA PRO A 152 18.58 6.26 3.73
C PRO A 152 18.63 7.56 2.92
N ASN A 153 17.48 8.00 2.40
CA ASN A 153 17.32 9.19 1.56
C ASN A 153 18.20 9.20 0.29
N SER A 154 18.68 8.04 -0.14
CA SER A 154 19.54 7.86 -1.32
C SER A 154 19.03 6.69 -2.16
N LYS A 155 19.92 5.89 -2.68
CA LYS A 155 19.67 4.77 -3.58
C LYS A 155 20.11 3.46 -2.92
N ALA A 156 19.73 2.36 -3.54
CA ALA A 156 20.21 1.05 -3.15
C ALA A 156 21.47 0.71 -3.98
N TYR A 157 22.48 0.20 -3.31
CA TYR A 157 23.78 -0.12 -3.89
C TYR A 157 24.10 -1.58 -3.69
N ARG A 158 24.65 -2.20 -4.73
CA ARG A 158 25.19 -3.55 -4.75
C ARG A 158 26.70 -3.47 -4.88
N LEU A 159 27.39 -4.07 -3.93
CA LEU A 159 28.84 -4.12 -3.84
C LEU A 159 29.28 -5.56 -4.08
N SER A 160 30.20 -5.79 -5.00
CA SER A 160 30.79 -7.10 -5.24
C SER A 160 32.23 -7.10 -4.75
N PHE A 161 32.64 -8.15 -4.05
CA PHE A 161 33.96 -8.30 -3.47
C PHE A 161 34.68 -9.52 -4.05
N PHE A 162 35.98 -9.44 -4.18
CA PHE A 162 36.83 -10.57 -4.46
C PHE A 162 38.07 -10.48 -3.56
N ASP A 163 38.38 -11.54 -2.81
CA ASP A 163 39.47 -11.55 -1.82
C ASP A 163 39.46 -10.30 -0.92
N MET A 164 38.27 -9.93 -0.42
CA MET A 164 38.02 -8.72 0.37
C MET A 164 38.17 -7.38 -0.36
N GLU A 165 38.60 -7.35 -1.62
CA GLU A 165 38.69 -6.13 -2.44
C GLU A 165 37.36 -5.83 -3.11
N CYS A 166 36.89 -4.57 -3.04
CA CYS A 166 35.63 -4.14 -3.67
C CYS A 166 35.84 -3.97 -5.18
N GLU A 167 35.38 -4.94 -5.98
CA GLU A 167 35.52 -4.92 -7.43
C GLU A 167 34.47 -4.11 -8.18
N SER A 168 33.29 -3.95 -7.61
CA SER A 168 32.18 -3.26 -8.28
C SER A 168 31.26 -2.59 -7.26
N ILE A 169 30.81 -1.37 -7.59
CA ILE A 169 29.80 -0.62 -6.84
C ILE A 169 28.73 -0.18 -7.83
N LYS A 170 27.56 -0.79 -7.80
CA LYS A 170 26.44 -0.47 -8.71
C LYS A 170 25.19 -0.03 -7.96
N GLU A 171 24.44 0.88 -8.56
CA GLU A 171 23.07 1.09 -8.13
C GLU A 171 22.20 -0.10 -8.57
N PHE A 172 21.20 -0.48 -7.75
CA PHE A 172 20.21 -1.46 -8.17
C PHE A 172 18.77 -0.99 -7.84
N ASP A 173 17.80 -1.51 -8.57
CA ASP A 173 16.39 -1.26 -8.28
C ASP A 173 15.89 -2.27 -7.24
N PRO A 174 15.55 -1.83 -6.01
CA PRO A 174 15.03 -2.73 -4.96
C PRO A 174 13.75 -3.47 -5.35
N THR A 175 13.09 -3.02 -6.43
CA THR A 175 11.85 -3.61 -6.94
C THR A 175 12.11 -4.84 -7.78
N THR A 176 12.98 -4.68 -8.76
CA THR A 176 13.33 -5.73 -9.72
C THR A 176 14.51 -6.54 -9.23
N GLN A 177 15.23 -6.05 -8.21
CA GLN A 177 16.48 -6.62 -7.68
C GLN A 177 17.63 -6.63 -8.69
N MET A 178 17.51 -5.87 -9.80
CA MET A 178 18.52 -5.81 -10.86
C MET A 178 19.40 -4.59 -10.72
N SER A 179 20.70 -4.77 -10.92
CA SER A 179 21.69 -3.68 -10.93
C SER A 179 21.61 -2.84 -12.21
N LEU A 180 21.98 -1.57 -12.10
CA LEU A 180 22.20 -0.70 -13.25
C LEU A 180 23.58 -0.97 -13.84
N LYS A 181 23.78 -0.56 -15.10
CA LYS A 181 25.02 -0.89 -15.85
C LYS A 181 26.25 -0.06 -15.47
N GLU A 182 26.06 1.06 -14.77
CA GLU A 182 27.16 1.99 -14.45
C GLU A 182 27.80 1.65 -13.11
N ASP A 183 29.13 1.53 -13.08
CA ASP A 183 29.90 1.40 -11.87
C ASP A 183 30.23 2.77 -11.27
N LEU A 184 30.16 2.85 -9.92
CA LEU A 184 30.51 4.02 -9.14
C LEU A 184 31.91 3.86 -8.56
N LEU A 185 32.62 4.98 -8.36
CA LEU A 185 33.97 4.97 -7.76
C LEU A 185 33.93 4.85 -6.24
N GLU A 186 32.90 5.44 -5.61
CA GLU A 186 32.71 5.40 -4.17
C GLU A 186 31.23 5.52 -3.81
N VAL A 187 30.87 5.03 -2.63
CA VAL A 187 29.56 5.24 -2.02
C VAL A 187 29.73 5.65 -0.56
N GLU A 188 28.96 6.66 -0.15
CA GLU A 188 28.90 7.10 1.24
C GLU A 188 27.76 6.40 1.96
N ILE A 189 28.09 5.75 3.10
CA ILE A 189 27.14 4.97 3.91
C ILE A 189 26.89 5.70 5.24
N PRO A 190 25.81 6.44 5.37
CA PRO A 190 25.39 7.05 6.62
C PRO A 190 24.71 6.04 7.55
N PRO A 191 24.62 6.31 8.85
CA PRO A 191 23.81 5.50 9.74
C PRO A 191 22.31 5.65 9.42
N THR A 192 21.56 4.58 9.59
CA THR A 192 20.08 4.62 9.56
C THR A 192 19.52 5.11 10.88
N LEU A 193 20.24 4.87 11.97
CA LEU A 193 19.88 5.32 13.32
C LEU A 193 20.97 6.25 13.84
N PHE A 194 22.05 5.71 14.38
CA PHE A 194 23.18 6.45 14.92
C PHE A 194 24.48 5.73 14.57
N SER A 195 25.57 6.48 14.39
CA SER A 195 26.94 5.91 14.22
C SER A 195 27.48 5.40 15.56
N LEU A 196 27.03 4.23 16.00
CA LEU A 196 27.44 3.61 17.25
C LEU A 196 28.58 2.62 16.99
N ASN A 197 29.42 2.42 18.04
CA ASN A 197 30.31 1.28 18.15
C ASN A 197 29.71 0.24 19.10
N GLU A 198 30.33 -0.92 19.24
CA GLU A 198 29.84 -2.03 20.08
C GLU A 198 29.51 -1.59 21.51
N GLN A 199 30.41 -0.81 22.16
CA GLN A 199 30.21 -0.37 23.53
C GLN A 199 29.05 0.61 23.67
N SER A 200 29.00 1.63 22.82
CA SER A 200 27.93 2.63 22.83
C SER A 200 26.58 2.04 22.47
N TYR A 201 26.57 1.02 21.59
CA TYR A 201 25.37 0.27 21.27
C TYR A 201 24.85 -0.51 22.49
N LYS A 202 25.72 -1.26 23.18
CA LYS A 202 25.37 -2.01 24.40
C LYS A 202 24.86 -1.09 25.49
N ASP A 203 25.52 0.04 25.74
CA ASP A 203 25.15 1.02 26.75
C ASP A 203 23.74 1.62 26.47
N LEU A 204 23.50 2.02 25.24
CA LEU A 204 22.20 2.58 24.86
C LEU A 204 21.10 1.52 24.90
N LYS A 205 21.37 0.31 24.42
CA LYS A 205 20.45 -0.83 24.47
C LYS A 205 20.04 -1.16 25.90
N THR A 206 21.00 -1.21 26.82
CA THR A 206 20.73 -1.49 28.23
C THR A 206 19.81 -0.44 28.85
N LYS A 207 20.00 0.85 28.53
CA LYS A 207 19.12 1.93 28.99
C LYS A 207 17.67 1.75 28.47
N VAL A 208 17.51 1.36 27.21
CA VAL A 208 16.19 1.10 26.61
C VAL A 208 15.51 -0.11 27.26
N GLU A 209 16.22 -1.20 27.45
CA GLU A 209 15.69 -2.45 28.05
C GLU A 209 15.27 -2.26 29.50
N GLN A 210 16.04 -1.50 30.28
CA GLN A 210 15.75 -1.19 31.70
C GLN A 210 14.65 -0.13 31.88
N SER A 211 14.21 0.50 30.83
CA SER A 211 13.20 1.56 30.90
C SER A 211 11.81 1.01 31.26
N PRO A 212 10.94 1.83 31.90
CA PRO A 212 9.56 1.45 32.23
C PRO A 212 8.60 1.53 31.03
N LEU A 213 9.11 1.43 29.80
CA LEU A 213 8.31 1.53 28.59
C LEU A 213 7.32 0.36 28.48
N ASN A 214 6.07 0.66 28.23
CA ASN A 214 5.05 -0.34 27.91
C ASN A 214 5.08 -0.65 26.42
N SER A 215 5.99 -1.55 26.02
CA SER A 215 6.15 -1.97 24.62
C SER A 215 6.51 -3.45 24.53
N PHE A 216 6.02 -4.11 23.46
CA PHE A 216 6.30 -5.51 23.13
C PHE A 216 7.73 -5.73 22.63
N SER A 217 8.37 -4.68 22.12
CA SER A 217 9.75 -4.70 21.64
C SER A 217 10.47 -3.47 22.19
N LYS A 218 11.59 -3.68 22.87
CA LYS A 218 12.43 -2.62 23.43
C LYS A 218 13.76 -2.62 22.69
N ASP A 219 13.75 -2.17 21.43
CA ASP A 219 14.94 -2.06 20.61
C ASP A 219 15.36 -0.60 20.37
N LEU A 220 16.57 -0.39 19.86
CA LEU A 220 17.11 0.93 19.61
C LEU A 220 16.40 1.66 18.46
N THR A 221 15.93 0.94 17.47
CA THR A 221 15.17 1.50 16.34
C THR A 221 13.86 2.10 16.82
N SER A 222 13.23 1.46 17.79
CA SER A 222 11.96 1.92 18.38
C SER A 222 12.14 3.06 19.37
N PHE A 223 13.19 3.05 20.17
CA PHE A 223 13.27 3.92 21.36
C PHE A 223 14.60 4.65 21.55
N GLY A 224 15.63 4.35 20.75
CA GLY A 224 16.98 4.88 20.97
C GLY A 224 17.05 6.40 21.06
N LEU A 225 16.25 7.14 20.32
CA LEU A 225 16.20 8.60 20.34
C LEU A 225 15.90 9.15 21.74
N TRP A 226 14.99 8.51 22.48
CA TRP A 226 14.54 8.99 23.79
C TRP A 226 15.58 8.86 24.90
N PHE A 227 16.61 8.03 24.67
CA PHE A 227 17.64 7.70 25.66
C PHE A 227 19.05 8.26 25.34
N LEU A 228 19.15 9.16 24.35
CA LEU A 228 20.42 9.78 23.94
C LEU A 228 21.09 10.55 25.10
N GLY A 229 20.31 11.18 25.96
CA GLY A 229 20.83 11.96 27.09
C GLY A 229 21.80 13.06 26.62
N GLU A 230 23.03 13.09 27.16
CA GLU A 230 24.08 14.06 26.84
C GLU A 230 24.55 13.96 25.36
N LYS A 231 24.22 12.87 24.63
CA LYS A 231 24.49 12.70 23.20
C LYS A 231 23.47 13.42 22.32
N ALA A 232 22.39 13.95 22.90
CA ALA A 232 21.47 14.83 22.19
C ALA A 232 22.07 16.25 22.10
N ASN A 233 21.79 16.91 20.98
CA ASN A 233 22.15 18.30 20.76
C ASN A 233 20.91 19.18 20.86
N ASP A 234 21.07 20.36 21.43
CA ASP A 234 20.10 21.42 21.31
C ASP A 234 20.56 22.38 20.20
N LEU A 235 19.95 22.27 19.02
CA LEU A 235 20.30 23.11 17.88
C LEU A 235 19.99 24.58 18.13
N LEU A 236 18.90 24.88 18.83
CA LEU A 236 18.38 26.24 18.96
C LEU A 236 19.34 27.20 19.69
N PRO A 237 19.98 26.81 20.80
CA PRO A 237 21.00 27.66 21.43
C PRO A 237 22.37 27.61 20.75
N ALA A 238 22.64 26.56 19.97
CA ALA A 238 23.93 26.39 19.30
C ALA A 238 24.05 27.21 18.00
N TYR A 239 22.91 27.55 17.37
CA TYR A 239 22.87 28.27 16.10
C TYR A 239 21.92 29.45 16.15
N LYS A 240 22.19 30.50 15.35
CA LYS A 240 21.30 31.66 15.27
C LYS A 240 19.92 31.24 14.76
N SER A 241 18.92 31.30 15.62
CA SER A 241 17.58 30.78 15.39
C SER A 241 16.52 31.85 15.46
N VAL A 242 15.49 31.70 14.62
CA VAL A 242 14.32 32.61 14.58
C VAL A 242 13.04 31.78 14.46
N ILE A 243 11.95 32.25 15.05
CA ILE A 243 10.66 31.56 15.06
C ILE A 243 9.59 32.39 14.35
N SER A 244 8.71 31.72 13.57
CA SER A 244 7.57 32.41 12.97
C SER A 244 6.51 32.75 14.03
N PRO A 245 5.74 33.84 13.85
CA PRO A 245 4.70 34.22 14.80
C PRO A 245 3.68 33.12 15.07
N LYS A 246 3.25 32.43 14.01
CA LYS A 246 2.28 31.32 14.09
C LYS A 246 2.85 30.11 14.84
N ALA A 247 4.14 29.84 14.68
CA ALA A 247 4.80 28.77 15.41
C ALA A 247 4.85 29.07 16.90
N LEU A 248 5.10 30.32 17.30
CA LEU A 248 5.11 30.72 18.69
C LEU A 248 3.75 30.51 19.38
N GLU A 249 2.64 30.73 18.67
CA GLU A 249 1.28 30.53 19.18
C GLU A 249 0.98 29.06 19.51
N GLU A 250 1.51 28.11 18.71
CA GLU A 250 1.19 26.68 18.82
C GLU A 250 2.19 25.86 19.64
N ILE A 251 3.34 26.41 19.98
CA ILE A 251 4.42 25.64 20.59
C ILE A 251 4.03 25.03 21.94
N GLN A 252 3.29 25.75 22.78
CA GLN A 252 2.84 25.27 24.08
C GLN A 252 1.89 24.07 23.94
N GLU A 253 0.98 24.14 22.99
CA GLU A 253 0.02 23.08 22.72
C GLU A 253 0.74 21.82 22.21
N LEU A 254 1.62 21.95 21.24
CA LEU A 254 2.36 20.83 20.67
C LEU A 254 3.32 20.18 21.67
N ALA A 255 4.02 20.97 22.49
CA ALA A 255 4.90 20.46 23.53
C ALA A 255 4.13 19.66 24.58
N SER A 256 2.98 20.18 25.02
CA SER A 256 2.10 19.48 25.96
C SER A 256 1.51 18.20 25.36
N LEU A 257 1.08 18.23 24.09
CA LEU A 257 0.54 17.07 23.38
C LEU A 257 1.55 15.92 23.26
N ASN A 258 2.82 16.27 23.03
CA ASN A 258 3.89 15.31 22.80
C ASN A 258 4.72 15.02 24.06
N GLU A 259 4.36 15.62 25.21
CA GLU A 259 5.10 15.51 26.48
C GLU A 259 6.59 15.88 26.35
N LEU A 260 6.87 16.89 25.57
CA LEU A 260 8.22 17.38 25.30
C LEU A 260 8.45 18.75 25.92
N ASP A 261 9.71 19.07 26.24
CA ASP A 261 10.11 20.35 26.80
C ASP A 261 10.17 21.44 25.72
N ASN A 262 9.65 22.63 26.06
CA ASN A 262 9.64 23.79 25.17
C ASN A 262 10.42 24.99 25.71
N GLU A 263 11.12 24.88 26.86
CA GLU A 263 11.82 25.99 27.52
C GLU A 263 12.81 26.70 26.58
N ARG A 264 13.50 25.97 25.74
CA ARG A 264 14.48 26.47 24.77
C ARG A 264 13.93 27.43 23.72
N PHE A 265 12.61 27.38 23.45
CA PHE A 265 11.97 28.27 22.49
C PHE A 265 11.63 29.63 23.04
N LYS A 266 11.60 29.80 24.35
CA LYS A 266 11.29 31.08 25.02
C LYS A 266 12.29 32.19 24.70
N PHE A 267 13.50 31.83 24.28
CA PHE A 267 14.60 32.77 24.01
C PHE A 267 14.75 33.08 22.52
N LEU A 268 13.93 32.51 21.66
CA LEU A 268 14.02 32.75 20.22
C LEU A 268 13.45 34.11 19.85
N LYS A 269 14.12 34.78 18.91
CA LYS A 269 13.57 35.97 18.28
C LYS A 269 12.40 35.61 17.40
N VAL A 270 11.36 36.43 17.41
CA VAL A 270 10.20 36.26 16.56
C VAL A 270 10.46 36.96 15.23
N LEU A 271 10.14 36.29 14.12
CA LEU A 271 10.22 36.89 12.79
C LEU A 271 9.23 38.06 12.69
N GLU A 272 9.73 39.28 12.53
CA GLU A 272 8.89 40.46 12.42
C GLU A 272 8.13 40.45 11.10
N ASN A 273 6.85 40.86 11.15
CA ASN A 273 6.07 41.15 9.94
C ASN A 273 6.07 42.65 9.69
N PRO A 274 6.84 43.17 8.73
CA PRO A 274 6.89 44.58 8.46
C PRO A 274 5.55 45.14 7.99
N GLN A 275 5.24 46.37 8.31
CA GLN A 275 3.99 47.02 7.91
C GLN A 275 3.87 47.11 6.37
N GLY A 276 2.74 46.67 5.83
CA GLY A 276 2.49 46.67 4.38
C GLY A 276 2.93 45.40 3.65
N TYR A 277 3.41 44.35 4.37
CA TYR A 277 3.75 43.06 3.86
C TYR A 277 2.65 42.04 4.22
N GLU A 278 2.15 41.30 3.21
CA GLU A 278 1.01 40.40 3.34
C GLU A 278 1.17 39.18 2.43
N ASP A 279 0.95 37.97 2.95
CA ASP A 279 0.84 36.76 2.11
C ASP A 279 -0.51 36.74 1.43
N LEU A 280 -0.54 36.25 0.20
CA LEU A 280 -1.74 36.20 -0.66
C LEU A 280 -2.22 34.76 -0.83
N GLU A 281 -3.54 34.58 -0.82
CA GLU A 281 -4.18 33.36 -1.32
C GLU A 281 -4.99 33.74 -2.56
N ILE A 282 -4.48 33.37 -3.74
CA ILE A 282 -5.10 33.70 -5.02
C ILE A 282 -5.60 32.43 -5.68
N HIS A 283 -6.89 32.39 -5.97
CA HIS A 283 -7.48 31.33 -6.76
C HIS A 283 -7.39 31.64 -8.26
N ALA A 284 -7.18 30.63 -9.09
CA ALA A 284 -6.96 30.78 -10.54
C ALA A 284 -8.07 31.62 -11.23
N HIS A 285 -9.34 31.44 -10.81
CA HIS A 285 -10.48 32.19 -11.35
C HIS A 285 -10.54 33.67 -10.94
N ALA A 286 -9.79 34.07 -9.91
CA ALA A 286 -9.72 35.44 -9.43
C ALA A 286 -8.49 36.21 -9.93
N LEU A 287 -7.60 35.56 -10.66
CA LEU A 287 -6.31 36.12 -11.05
C LEU A 287 -6.47 37.41 -11.90
N GLU A 288 -7.32 37.40 -12.92
CA GLU A 288 -7.56 38.54 -13.79
C GLU A 288 -8.11 39.75 -13.04
N SER A 289 -9.13 39.52 -12.24
CA SER A 289 -9.74 40.55 -11.39
C SER A 289 -8.76 41.10 -10.34
N PHE A 290 -7.92 40.25 -9.79
CA PHE A 290 -6.90 40.66 -8.82
C PHE A 290 -5.81 41.54 -9.47
N ILE A 291 -5.33 41.17 -10.65
CA ILE A 291 -4.34 41.94 -11.40
C ILE A 291 -4.91 43.29 -11.83
N ALA A 292 -6.15 43.34 -12.34
CA ALA A 292 -6.82 44.57 -12.71
C ALA A 292 -6.97 45.52 -11.51
N LEU A 293 -7.31 45.01 -10.34
CA LEU A 293 -7.46 45.78 -9.11
C LEU A 293 -6.13 46.42 -8.64
N HIS A 294 -5.00 45.80 -8.98
CA HIS A 294 -3.66 46.22 -8.57
C HIS A 294 -2.82 46.78 -9.72
N SER A 295 -3.45 47.30 -10.79
CA SER A 295 -2.79 47.81 -11.99
C SER A 295 -1.79 48.95 -11.74
N ASN A 296 -1.85 49.61 -10.59
CA ASN A 296 -0.94 50.67 -10.15
C ASN A 296 0.33 50.16 -9.45
N ARG A 297 0.54 48.84 -9.34
CA ARG A 297 1.70 48.24 -8.68
C ARG A 297 2.47 47.36 -9.66
N LYS A 298 3.76 47.20 -9.41
CA LYS A 298 4.56 46.21 -10.12
C LYS A 298 4.14 44.79 -9.70
N ILE A 299 3.78 43.93 -10.67
CA ILE A 299 3.39 42.55 -10.45
C ILE A 299 4.44 41.66 -11.08
N THR A 300 5.06 40.79 -10.32
CA THR A 300 5.95 39.73 -10.80
C THR A 300 5.15 38.42 -10.87
N LEU A 301 4.91 37.93 -12.09
CA LEU A 301 4.18 36.67 -12.35
C LEU A 301 5.17 35.54 -12.65
N LEU A 302 5.17 34.52 -11.80
CA LEU A 302 6.03 33.32 -11.93
C LEU A 302 5.24 32.18 -12.56
N ALA A 303 5.86 31.48 -13.50
CA ALA A 303 5.28 30.29 -14.13
C ALA A 303 6.35 29.19 -14.34
N PRO A 304 5.98 27.90 -14.36
CA PRO A 304 6.94 26.79 -14.50
C PRO A 304 7.50 26.70 -15.92
N ASN A 305 6.76 27.17 -16.91
CA ASN A 305 7.16 27.16 -18.31
C ASN A 305 6.50 28.30 -19.10
N LYS A 306 7.02 28.50 -20.31
CA LYS A 306 6.56 29.56 -21.21
C LYS A 306 5.10 29.38 -21.63
N THR A 307 4.65 28.17 -21.87
CA THR A 307 3.29 27.89 -22.35
C THR A 307 2.23 28.32 -21.34
N ILE A 308 2.44 27.98 -20.05
CA ILE A 308 1.52 28.40 -18.96
C ILE A 308 1.55 29.91 -18.80
N LEU A 309 2.73 30.52 -18.91
CA LEU A 309 2.88 31.96 -18.83
C LEU A 309 2.14 32.69 -19.98
N ASP A 310 2.36 32.24 -21.23
CA ASP A 310 1.76 32.85 -22.42
C ASP A 310 0.22 32.73 -22.38
N ASN A 311 -0.31 31.59 -21.93
CA ASN A 311 -1.75 31.37 -21.75
C ASN A 311 -2.34 32.35 -20.72
N ALA A 312 -1.66 32.48 -19.56
CA ALA A 312 -2.13 33.40 -18.51
C ALA A 312 -2.07 34.88 -18.90
N ILE A 313 -1.10 35.27 -19.74
CA ILE A 313 -0.90 36.67 -20.17
C ILE A 313 -1.76 37.01 -21.37
N SER A 314 -2.26 36.06 -22.14
CA SER A 314 -3.06 36.30 -23.35
C SER A 314 -4.31 37.15 -23.11
N THR A 315 -4.83 37.11 -21.88
CA THR A 315 -6.02 37.84 -21.45
C THR A 315 -5.72 39.10 -20.61
N LEU A 316 -4.44 39.38 -20.29
CA LEU A 316 -4.04 40.41 -19.33
C LEU A 316 -3.41 41.66 -20.00
N GLU A 317 -3.62 42.85 -19.42
CA GLU A 317 -2.89 44.05 -19.79
C GLU A 317 -1.43 44.01 -19.32
N LYS A 318 -0.48 44.15 -20.27
CA LYS A 318 0.95 43.81 -20.05
C LYS A 318 1.80 44.93 -19.42
N SER A 319 1.29 46.13 -19.23
CA SER A 319 2.12 47.34 -18.99
C SER A 319 2.83 47.39 -17.63
N HIS A 320 2.42 46.57 -16.66
CA HIS A 320 2.95 46.56 -15.26
C HIS A 320 3.28 45.15 -14.73
N ILE A 321 3.30 44.13 -15.62
CA ILE A 321 3.57 42.74 -15.27
C ILE A 321 4.97 42.37 -15.73
N GLU A 322 5.81 41.97 -14.78
CA GLU A 322 7.09 41.31 -15.04
C GLU A 322 6.91 39.81 -15.04
N CYS A 323 7.32 39.14 -16.09
CA CYS A 323 7.11 37.70 -16.26
C CYS A 323 8.40 36.94 -16.02
N VAL A 324 8.37 35.97 -15.14
CA VAL A 324 9.52 35.16 -14.76
C VAL A 324 9.21 33.68 -14.94
N ILE A 325 10.04 32.95 -15.69
CA ILE A 325 9.96 31.50 -15.78
C ILE A 325 10.82 30.93 -14.66
N ALA A 326 10.18 30.45 -13.61
CA ALA A 326 10.84 29.88 -12.45
C ALA A 326 9.89 28.91 -11.71
N PRO A 327 10.38 27.78 -11.18
CA PRO A 327 9.55 26.75 -10.55
C PRO A 327 9.23 27.04 -9.06
N PHE A 328 9.17 28.31 -8.65
CA PHE A 328 8.94 28.71 -7.26
C PHE A 328 7.50 29.13 -7.01
N VAL A 329 6.99 28.84 -5.80
CA VAL A 329 5.65 29.22 -5.35
C VAL A 329 5.74 30.45 -4.45
N LEU A 330 5.59 31.64 -5.02
CA LEU A 330 5.67 32.92 -4.31
C LEU A 330 4.36 33.69 -4.47
N ASN A 331 3.62 33.88 -3.38
CA ASN A 331 2.34 34.58 -3.36
C ASN A 331 2.30 35.56 -2.19
N PHE A 332 2.78 36.76 -2.39
CA PHE A 332 2.78 37.79 -1.35
C PHE A 332 2.84 39.20 -1.94
N LYS A 333 2.43 40.17 -1.11
CA LYS A 333 2.41 41.59 -1.41
C LYS A 333 3.40 42.34 -0.53
N THR A 334 4.05 43.32 -1.10
CA THR A 334 4.97 44.24 -0.42
C THR A 334 4.59 45.67 -0.75
N PRO A 335 5.18 46.70 -0.07
CA PRO A 335 5.00 48.06 -0.48
C PRO A 335 5.41 48.36 -1.95
N ASP A 336 6.45 47.68 -2.43
CA ASP A 336 7.09 47.91 -3.71
C ASP A 336 6.50 47.08 -4.85
N GLY A 337 5.79 45.99 -4.57
CA GLY A 337 5.26 45.10 -5.60
C GLY A 337 4.52 43.88 -5.07
N ILE A 338 4.03 43.08 -6.01
CA ILE A 338 3.25 41.87 -5.75
C ILE A 338 3.89 40.68 -6.49
N PHE A 339 4.13 39.60 -5.79
CA PHE A 339 4.56 38.34 -6.37
C PHE A 339 3.39 37.36 -6.45
N ILE A 340 3.17 36.76 -7.63
CA ILE A 340 2.10 35.81 -7.89
C ILE A 340 2.69 34.63 -8.65
N SER A 341 2.44 33.44 -8.18
CA SER A 341 2.90 32.23 -8.83
C SER A 341 1.76 31.40 -9.42
N LEU A 342 1.96 30.95 -10.65
CA LEU A 342 1.12 29.95 -11.33
C LEU A 342 1.62 28.52 -11.07
N ASN A 343 2.69 28.40 -10.28
CA ASN A 343 3.23 27.09 -9.90
C ASN A 343 2.39 26.46 -8.77
N SER A 344 2.35 25.14 -8.73
CA SER A 344 1.92 24.35 -7.60
C SER A 344 3.12 23.59 -7.04
N PHE A 345 3.06 23.22 -5.76
CA PHE A 345 4.10 22.39 -5.17
C PHE A 345 4.19 21.05 -5.91
N GLU A 346 5.35 20.74 -6.50
CA GLU A 346 5.62 19.41 -7.06
C GLU A 346 5.72 18.40 -5.90
N ARG A 347 4.80 17.45 -5.86
CA ARG A 347 4.86 16.35 -4.89
C ARG A 347 5.66 15.20 -5.50
N LYS A 348 6.86 14.98 -4.99
CA LYS A 348 7.66 13.78 -5.34
C LYS A 348 6.87 12.54 -4.98
N LYS A 349 6.47 11.76 -5.99
CA LYS A 349 5.85 10.45 -5.83
C LYS A 349 6.87 9.50 -5.20
N LYS A 350 6.84 9.30 -3.88
CA LYS A 350 7.53 8.17 -3.26
C LYS A 350 6.69 6.91 -3.51
N ARG A 351 7.26 5.95 -4.22
CA ARG A 351 6.70 4.59 -4.30
C ARG A 351 6.94 3.91 -2.96
N GLN A 352 5.91 3.82 -2.13
CA GLN A 352 5.93 2.95 -0.96
C GLN A 352 5.63 1.53 -1.41
N LYS A 353 6.49 0.60 -1.06
CA LYS A 353 6.31 -0.82 -1.27
C LYS A 353 5.97 -1.54 0.02
N SER A 354 5.21 -2.59 -0.17
CA SER A 354 4.69 -3.47 0.86
C SER A 354 5.78 -4.45 1.32
N LYS A 355 6.13 -4.41 2.58
CA LYS A 355 6.97 -5.41 3.28
C LYS A 355 6.19 -6.65 3.71
N LEU A 356 5.15 -7.06 3.03
CA LEU A 356 4.51 -8.34 3.29
C LEU A 356 5.15 -9.37 2.35
N ALA A 357 6.21 -10.00 2.80
CA ALA A 357 6.70 -11.27 2.28
C ALA A 357 5.65 -12.36 2.59
N LEU A 358 4.52 -12.31 1.85
CA LEU A 358 3.33 -13.16 2.02
C LEU A 358 3.51 -14.54 1.43
N ASN A 359 4.65 -14.80 0.79
CA ASN A 359 4.90 -16.01 0.02
C ASN A 359 5.99 -16.92 0.60
N GLU A 360 6.57 -16.60 1.74
CA GLU A 360 7.57 -17.46 2.39
C GLU A 360 6.91 -18.69 3.01
N LEU A 361 7.35 -19.86 2.57
CA LEU A 361 7.01 -21.15 3.19
C LEU A 361 7.99 -21.41 4.33
N ASN A 362 7.47 -21.46 5.55
CA ASN A 362 8.24 -21.75 6.74
C ASN A 362 8.01 -23.20 7.23
N ALA A 363 9.04 -23.81 7.78
CA ALA A 363 8.92 -25.13 8.39
C ALA A 363 7.79 -25.18 9.44
N GLY A 364 6.96 -26.21 9.39
CA GLY A 364 5.77 -26.34 10.22
C GLY A 364 4.49 -25.78 9.65
N GLU A 365 4.54 -25.09 8.49
CA GLU A 365 3.34 -24.58 7.83
C GLU A 365 2.56 -25.68 7.09
N TRP A 366 1.24 -25.50 7.09
CA TRP A 366 0.35 -26.39 6.38
C TRP A 366 0.36 -26.07 4.87
N VAL A 367 0.46 -27.11 4.05
CA VAL A 367 0.45 -27.02 2.59
C VAL A 367 -0.56 -28.00 2.00
N VAL A 368 -1.09 -27.66 0.83
CA VAL A 368 -1.92 -28.58 0.05
C VAL A 368 -1.23 -28.91 -1.27
N HIS A 369 -1.03 -30.20 -1.54
CA HIS A 369 -0.53 -30.69 -2.81
C HIS A 369 -1.71 -31.04 -3.71
N ASP A 370 -1.57 -30.75 -5.00
CA ASP A 370 -2.65 -30.94 -6.00
C ASP A 370 -3.22 -32.36 -6.03
N ASP A 371 -2.41 -33.39 -5.85
CA ASP A 371 -2.81 -34.78 -5.95
C ASP A 371 -2.83 -35.53 -4.61
N TYR A 372 -2.02 -35.08 -3.62
CA TYR A 372 -1.84 -35.81 -2.37
C TYR A 372 -2.56 -35.13 -1.18
N GLY A 373 -3.12 -33.93 -1.35
CA GLY A 373 -3.91 -33.26 -0.33
C GLY A 373 -3.08 -32.53 0.72
N VAL A 374 -3.63 -32.41 1.91
CA VAL A 374 -3.11 -31.56 3.00
C VAL A 374 -2.01 -32.26 3.78
N GLY A 375 -0.86 -31.63 3.85
CA GLY A 375 0.30 -32.02 4.64
C GLY A 375 0.95 -30.83 5.37
N VAL A 376 2.08 -31.06 5.99
CA VAL A 376 2.87 -30.03 6.70
C VAL A 376 4.26 -29.98 6.08
N PHE A 377 4.68 -28.80 5.64
CA PHE A 377 6.04 -28.59 5.17
C PHE A 377 7.03 -28.78 6.34
N SER A 378 8.00 -29.66 6.16
CA SER A 378 9.01 -29.95 7.18
C SER A 378 10.29 -29.17 6.92
N GLN A 379 10.90 -29.37 5.76
CA GLN A 379 12.19 -28.77 5.40
C GLN A 379 12.53 -28.95 3.91
N LEU A 380 13.53 -28.20 3.45
CA LEU A 380 14.20 -28.45 2.16
C LEU A 380 15.29 -29.51 2.41
N VAL A 381 15.30 -30.59 1.63
CA VAL A 381 16.25 -31.68 1.80
C VAL A 381 16.90 -32.04 0.49
N GLN A 382 18.17 -32.42 0.55
CA GLN A 382 18.88 -32.93 -0.62
C GLN A 382 18.93 -34.46 -0.58
N HIS A 383 18.47 -35.08 -1.64
CA HIS A 383 18.50 -36.54 -1.79
C HIS A 383 19.21 -36.96 -3.07
N SER A 384 19.87 -38.11 -3.00
CA SER A 384 20.45 -38.77 -4.18
C SER A 384 19.44 -39.69 -4.85
N VAL A 385 19.05 -39.34 -6.10
CA VAL A 385 18.12 -40.12 -6.90
C VAL A 385 18.85 -40.56 -8.16
N LEU A 386 18.84 -41.85 -8.46
CA LEU A 386 19.56 -42.46 -9.59
C LEU A 386 21.08 -42.13 -9.63
N GLY A 387 21.68 -41.88 -8.46
CA GLY A 387 23.08 -41.52 -8.32
C GLY A 387 23.41 -40.03 -8.41
N SER A 388 22.43 -39.19 -8.69
CA SER A 388 22.55 -37.73 -8.84
C SER A 388 21.88 -36.99 -7.70
N LYS A 389 22.44 -35.86 -7.27
CA LYS A 389 21.93 -35.05 -6.15
C LYS A 389 20.88 -34.08 -6.65
N ARG A 390 19.75 -34.01 -5.93
CA ARG A 390 18.66 -33.05 -6.18
C ARG A 390 18.03 -32.55 -4.89
N ASP A 391 17.45 -31.38 -4.94
CA ASP A 391 16.70 -30.80 -3.83
C ASP A 391 15.22 -31.18 -3.90
N PHE A 392 14.66 -31.46 -2.72
CA PHE A 392 13.25 -31.84 -2.54
C PHE A 392 12.64 -31.06 -1.39
N LEU A 393 11.36 -30.81 -1.50
CA LEU A 393 10.55 -30.33 -0.39
C LEU A 393 10.02 -31.55 0.37
N GLU A 394 10.34 -31.68 1.65
CA GLU A 394 9.80 -32.73 2.51
C GLU A 394 8.46 -32.24 3.10
N ILE A 395 7.39 -32.98 2.83
CA ILE A 395 6.03 -32.72 3.33
C ILE A 395 5.60 -33.93 4.17
N ALA A 396 5.28 -33.68 5.45
CA ALA A 396 4.81 -34.70 6.37
C ALA A 396 3.28 -34.86 6.25
N TYR A 397 2.84 -36.09 6.09
CA TYR A 397 1.45 -36.52 6.03
C TYR A 397 1.00 -37.27 7.29
N TRP A 398 -0.16 -37.95 7.27
CA TRP A 398 -0.68 -38.68 8.41
C TRP A 398 0.22 -39.87 8.76
N GLY A 399 0.46 -40.09 10.04
CA GLY A 399 1.41 -41.07 10.51
C GLY A 399 2.85 -40.61 10.33
N GLU A 400 3.71 -41.49 9.85
CA GLU A 400 5.11 -41.20 9.52
C GLU A 400 5.35 -41.02 8.01
N ASP A 401 4.28 -40.97 7.23
CA ASP A 401 4.38 -40.80 5.77
C ASP A 401 4.97 -39.44 5.40
N LYS A 402 5.93 -39.46 4.48
CA LYS A 402 6.57 -38.24 3.95
C LYS A 402 6.52 -38.26 2.42
N LEU A 403 6.21 -37.10 1.83
CA LEU A 403 6.34 -36.88 0.40
C LEU A 403 7.59 -36.06 0.13
N LEU A 404 8.44 -36.55 -0.76
CA LEU A 404 9.56 -35.78 -1.30
C LEU A 404 9.13 -35.19 -2.65
N LEU A 405 8.82 -33.90 -2.67
CA LEU A 405 8.43 -33.19 -3.88
C LEU A 405 9.66 -32.56 -4.51
N PRO A 406 10.02 -32.89 -5.77
CA PRO A 406 11.10 -32.24 -6.49
C PRO A 406 10.84 -30.73 -6.61
N VAL A 407 11.88 -29.91 -6.40
CA VAL A 407 11.73 -28.45 -6.36
C VAL A 407 11.27 -27.86 -7.70
N GLU A 408 11.50 -28.50 -8.83
CA GLU A 408 10.95 -28.11 -10.13
C GLU A 408 9.42 -28.25 -10.21
N ASN A 409 8.78 -28.88 -9.25
CA ASN A 409 7.33 -29.11 -9.17
C ASN A 409 6.66 -28.33 -8.02
N LEU A 410 7.30 -27.29 -7.49
CA LEU A 410 6.75 -26.48 -6.41
C LEU A 410 5.43 -25.77 -6.75
N HIS A 411 5.13 -25.58 -8.05
CA HIS A 411 3.84 -25.07 -8.51
C HIS A 411 2.64 -25.98 -8.16
N LEU A 412 2.89 -27.26 -7.79
CA LEU A 412 1.86 -28.23 -7.38
C LEU A 412 1.45 -28.09 -5.92
N ILE A 413 2.14 -27.25 -5.14
CA ILE A 413 1.77 -26.99 -3.76
C ILE A 413 1.30 -25.55 -3.57
N ALA A 414 0.38 -25.39 -2.63
CA ALA A 414 -0.07 -24.09 -2.17
C ALA A 414 -0.14 -24.08 -0.63
N ARG A 415 0.00 -22.92 -0.03
CA ARG A 415 -0.16 -22.75 1.42
C ARG A 415 -1.59 -23.11 1.81
N TYR A 416 -1.76 -23.86 2.87
CA TYR A 416 -3.05 -24.20 3.45
C TYR A 416 -3.24 -23.48 4.76
N VAL A 417 -4.25 -22.62 4.85
CA VAL A 417 -4.60 -21.90 6.08
C VAL A 417 -5.89 -22.49 6.64
N ALA A 418 -5.81 -23.05 7.85
CA ALA A 418 -6.97 -23.60 8.55
C ALA A 418 -7.84 -22.47 9.10
N GLN A 419 -9.16 -22.68 9.13
CA GLN A 419 -10.07 -21.77 9.84
C GLN A 419 -9.86 -21.88 11.36
N SER A 420 -10.10 -20.77 12.08
CA SER A 420 -9.79 -20.56 13.50
C SER A 420 -10.29 -21.62 14.48
N ASP A 421 -11.27 -22.44 14.11
CA ASP A 421 -11.91 -23.41 15.02
C ASP A 421 -11.68 -24.88 14.67
N SER A 422 -10.88 -25.19 13.65
CA SER A 422 -10.58 -26.57 13.27
C SER A 422 -9.09 -26.82 13.17
N VAL A 423 -8.58 -27.80 13.90
CA VAL A 423 -7.23 -28.33 13.69
C VAL A 423 -7.24 -29.05 12.33
N PRO A 424 -6.38 -28.67 11.37
CA PRO A 424 -6.31 -29.38 10.10
C PRO A 424 -5.90 -30.83 10.33
N ILE A 425 -6.44 -31.72 9.51
CA ILE A 425 -6.06 -33.13 9.56
C ILE A 425 -5.17 -33.40 8.34
N LYS A 426 -4.01 -33.99 8.59
CA LYS A 426 -3.12 -34.46 7.52
C LYS A 426 -3.81 -35.57 6.72
N ASP A 427 -3.75 -35.48 5.40
CA ASP A 427 -4.22 -36.55 4.52
C ASP A 427 -3.32 -37.80 4.60
N ARG A 428 -3.81 -38.91 4.11
CA ARG A 428 -3.06 -40.15 4.03
C ARG A 428 -2.60 -40.43 2.61
N LEU A 429 -1.33 -40.66 2.43
CA LEU A 429 -0.78 -41.01 1.11
C LEU A 429 -1.37 -42.36 0.61
N GLY A 430 -1.59 -42.46 -0.67
CA GLY A 430 -1.99 -43.72 -1.34
C GLY A 430 -3.46 -44.14 -1.22
N LYS A 431 -4.30 -43.50 -0.41
CA LYS A 431 -5.72 -43.94 -0.26
C LYS A 431 -6.70 -43.33 -1.27
N GLY A 432 -6.29 -42.40 -2.13
CA GLY A 432 -7.13 -41.79 -3.17
C GLY A 432 -8.32 -40.98 -2.67
N SER A 433 -8.45 -40.77 -1.35
CA SER A 433 -9.57 -40.02 -0.74
C SER A 433 -9.58 -38.56 -1.23
N PHE A 434 -8.42 -37.93 -1.28
CA PHE A 434 -8.26 -36.57 -1.74
C PHE A 434 -8.57 -36.42 -3.25
N LEU A 435 -8.12 -37.37 -4.09
CA LEU A 435 -8.44 -37.36 -5.52
C LEU A 435 -9.94 -37.46 -5.78
N LYS A 436 -10.66 -38.32 -5.00
CA LYS A 436 -12.13 -38.38 -5.08
C LYS A 436 -12.79 -37.07 -4.67
N LEU A 437 -12.28 -36.45 -3.60
CA LEU A 437 -12.74 -35.14 -3.16
C LEU A 437 -12.48 -34.06 -4.20
N LYS A 438 -11.26 -33.99 -4.74
CA LYS A 438 -10.87 -33.07 -5.82
C LYS A 438 -11.78 -33.24 -7.06
N ALA A 439 -12.05 -34.48 -7.48
CA ALA A 439 -12.96 -34.77 -8.61
C ALA A 439 -14.38 -34.26 -8.33
N LYS A 440 -14.91 -34.47 -7.12
CA LYS A 440 -16.23 -33.95 -6.71
C LYS A 440 -16.29 -32.41 -6.72
N VAL A 441 -15.22 -31.77 -6.23
CA VAL A 441 -15.11 -30.31 -6.25
C VAL A 441 -14.98 -29.82 -7.70
N LYS A 442 -14.19 -30.47 -8.56
CA LYS A 442 -14.04 -30.11 -9.98
C LYS A 442 -15.38 -30.16 -10.72
N THR A 443 -16.19 -31.19 -10.50
CA THR A 443 -17.53 -31.28 -11.11
C THR A 443 -18.40 -30.08 -10.71
N LYS A 444 -18.41 -29.73 -9.41
CA LYS A 444 -19.15 -28.57 -8.93
C LYS A 444 -18.61 -27.25 -9.47
N LEU A 445 -17.30 -27.10 -9.58
CA LEU A 445 -16.68 -25.91 -10.15
C LEU A 445 -16.99 -25.76 -11.64
N LEU A 446 -17.07 -26.85 -12.39
CA LEU A 446 -17.53 -26.83 -13.81
C LEU A 446 -18.99 -26.37 -13.91
N GLU A 447 -19.87 -26.83 -13.02
CA GLU A 447 -21.27 -26.37 -12.98
C GLU A 447 -21.34 -24.86 -12.68
N ILE A 448 -20.51 -24.38 -11.73
CA ILE A 448 -20.44 -22.96 -11.37
C ILE A 448 -19.86 -22.15 -12.54
N ALA A 449 -18.75 -22.59 -13.13
CA ALA A 449 -18.12 -21.94 -14.27
C ALA A 449 -19.05 -21.89 -15.48
N SER A 450 -19.83 -22.98 -15.74
CA SER A 450 -20.84 -23.00 -16.79
C SER A 450 -21.92 -21.93 -16.55
N LYS A 451 -22.48 -21.85 -15.35
CA LYS A 451 -23.47 -20.82 -15.00
C LYS A 451 -22.91 -19.40 -15.12
N ILE A 452 -21.64 -19.22 -14.75
CA ILE A 452 -20.93 -17.96 -14.84
C ILE A 452 -20.78 -17.53 -16.31
N ILE A 453 -20.33 -18.45 -17.17
CA ILE A 453 -20.14 -18.18 -18.60
C ILE A 453 -21.48 -17.98 -19.30
N GLU A 454 -22.51 -18.75 -18.92
CA GLU A 454 -23.87 -18.59 -19.44
C GLU A 454 -24.42 -17.19 -19.09
N LEU A 455 -24.31 -16.77 -17.86
CA LEU A 455 -24.68 -15.40 -17.41
C LEU A 455 -23.85 -14.33 -18.14
N ALA A 456 -22.57 -14.55 -18.36
CA ALA A 456 -21.71 -13.62 -19.09
C ALA A 456 -22.07 -13.58 -20.59
N ALA A 457 -22.38 -14.73 -21.19
CA ALA A 457 -22.83 -14.82 -22.57
C ALA A 457 -24.21 -14.16 -22.76
N GLU A 458 -25.17 -14.43 -21.87
CA GLU A 458 -26.47 -13.76 -21.89
C GLU A 458 -26.33 -12.23 -21.82
N ARG A 459 -25.47 -11.73 -20.91
CA ARG A 459 -25.18 -10.30 -20.80
C ARG A 459 -24.49 -9.72 -22.04
N ASN A 460 -23.56 -10.45 -22.63
CA ASN A 460 -22.88 -10.02 -23.85
C ASN A 460 -23.83 -9.90 -25.06
N LEU A 461 -24.98 -10.59 -25.04
CA LEU A 461 -26.01 -10.49 -26.05
C LEU A 461 -26.95 -9.29 -25.83
N ILE A 462 -26.99 -8.73 -24.62
CA ILE A 462 -27.86 -7.60 -24.31
C ILE A 462 -27.18 -6.31 -24.82
N LEU A 463 -27.92 -5.59 -25.67
CA LEU A 463 -27.49 -4.30 -26.17
C LEU A 463 -27.63 -3.25 -25.05
N GLY A 464 -26.52 -2.63 -24.71
CA GLY A 464 -26.44 -1.53 -23.76
C GLY A 464 -26.77 -0.18 -24.42
N LYS A 465 -27.01 0.81 -23.61
CA LYS A 465 -27.22 2.20 -24.02
C LYS A 465 -25.88 2.85 -24.34
N LYS A 466 -25.48 2.90 -25.60
CA LYS A 466 -24.23 3.53 -26.02
C LYS A 466 -24.23 5.02 -25.59
N MET A 467 -23.15 5.45 -24.93
CA MET A 467 -22.95 6.83 -24.50
C MET A 467 -21.75 7.45 -25.24
N ASP A 468 -21.84 8.73 -25.53
CA ASP A 468 -20.69 9.50 -25.99
C ASP A 468 -19.82 9.89 -24.80
N THR A 469 -18.57 9.47 -24.83
CA THR A 469 -17.59 9.67 -23.75
C THR A 469 -16.50 10.67 -24.10
N HIS A 470 -16.60 11.32 -25.27
CA HIS A 470 -15.64 12.31 -25.76
C HIS A 470 -16.17 13.75 -25.70
N LEU A 471 -17.12 14.00 -24.81
CA LEU A 471 -17.72 15.32 -24.62
C LEU A 471 -16.79 16.25 -23.85
N ALA A 472 -16.63 17.49 -24.33
CA ALA A 472 -15.74 18.49 -23.70
C ALA A 472 -16.12 18.81 -22.25
N GLU A 473 -17.39 18.73 -21.92
CA GLU A 473 -17.93 18.94 -20.57
C GLU A 473 -17.39 17.93 -19.54
N LEU A 474 -16.97 16.73 -19.97
CA LEU A 474 -16.33 15.74 -19.09
C LEU A 474 -14.94 16.21 -18.63
N GLU A 475 -14.16 16.84 -19.52
CA GLU A 475 -12.88 17.42 -19.16
C GLU A 475 -13.05 18.68 -18.28
N ILE A 476 -14.08 19.47 -18.54
CA ILE A 476 -14.44 20.61 -17.68
C ILE A 476 -14.83 20.10 -16.30
N PHE A 477 -15.65 19.04 -16.21
CA PHE A 477 -16.00 18.43 -14.92
C PHE A 477 -14.76 17.93 -14.19
N LYS A 478 -13.82 17.28 -14.88
CA LYS A 478 -12.57 16.81 -14.32
C LYS A 478 -11.70 17.98 -13.80
N SER A 479 -11.56 19.05 -14.55
CA SER A 479 -10.76 20.22 -14.15
C SER A 479 -11.31 20.95 -12.91
N HIS A 480 -12.62 20.88 -12.68
CA HIS A 480 -13.30 21.47 -11.52
C HIS A 480 -13.28 20.59 -10.26
N ALA A 481 -12.49 19.50 -10.23
CA ALA A 481 -12.39 18.64 -9.08
C ALA A 481 -11.68 19.29 -7.87
N GLY A 482 -10.83 20.29 -8.12
CA GLY A 482 -10.03 20.96 -7.08
C GLY A 482 -8.84 20.13 -6.57
N PHE A 483 -8.55 19.01 -7.21
CA PHE A 483 -7.41 18.13 -6.94
C PHE A 483 -6.99 17.42 -8.24
N GLU A 484 -5.77 16.87 -8.23
CA GLU A 484 -5.27 16.06 -9.34
C GLU A 484 -5.70 14.60 -9.20
N TYR A 485 -6.14 14.01 -10.30
CA TYR A 485 -6.45 12.58 -10.33
C TYR A 485 -5.19 11.73 -10.28
N THR A 486 -5.25 10.61 -9.56
CA THR A 486 -4.17 9.63 -9.58
C THR A 486 -4.18 8.87 -10.92
N SER A 487 -3.02 8.32 -11.31
CA SER A 487 -2.93 7.51 -12.54
C SER A 487 -3.91 6.34 -12.57
N ASP A 488 -4.23 5.74 -11.41
CA ASP A 488 -5.20 4.66 -11.31
C ASP A 488 -6.64 5.16 -11.49
N GLN A 489 -6.96 6.35 -10.96
CA GLN A 489 -8.26 6.98 -11.18
C GLN A 489 -8.46 7.33 -12.65
N GLU A 490 -7.46 7.89 -13.31
CA GLU A 490 -7.50 8.18 -14.74
C GLU A 490 -7.69 6.92 -15.59
N LYS A 491 -6.93 5.88 -15.26
CA LYS A 491 -7.07 4.56 -15.91
C LYS A 491 -8.47 3.98 -15.71
N ALA A 492 -9.00 4.02 -14.49
CA ALA A 492 -10.34 3.54 -14.19
C ALA A 492 -11.44 4.33 -14.94
N ILE A 493 -11.31 5.66 -15.01
CA ILE A 493 -12.20 6.51 -15.79
C ILE A 493 -12.15 6.13 -17.29
N ALA A 494 -10.95 5.94 -17.84
CA ALA A 494 -10.79 5.54 -19.24
C ALA A 494 -11.40 4.17 -19.54
N GLU A 495 -11.22 3.19 -18.65
CA GLU A 495 -11.81 1.84 -18.76
C GLU A 495 -13.34 1.89 -18.69
N ILE A 496 -13.92 2.67 -17.75
CA ILE A 496 -15.37 2.89 -17.62
C ILE A 496 -15.91 3.60 -18.88
N SER A 497 -15.23 4.63 -19.35
CA SER A 497 -15.62 5.36 -20.56
C SER A 497 -15.63 4.45 -21.79
N LYS A 498 -14.63 3.56 -21.92
CA LYS A 498 -14.60 2.55 -22.99
C LYS A 498 -15.80 1.62 -22.94
N ASP A 499 -16.18 1.17 -21.73
CA ASP A 499 -17.35 0.28 -21.57
C ASP A 499 -18.65 1.03 -21.90
N LEU A 500 -18.84 2.27 -21.41
CA LEU A 500 -20.02 3.09 -21.67
C LEU A 500 -20.18 3.44 -23.15
N SER A 501 -19.07 3.59 -23.88
CA SER A 501 -19.09 3.86 -25.33
C SER A 501 -19.36 2.59 -26.16
N SER A 502 -19.31 1.42 -25.56
CA SER A 502 -19.58 0.15 -26.23
C SER A 502 -21.09 -0.03 -26.47
N LYS A 503 -21.43 -0.96 -27.39
CA LYS A 503 -22.83 -1.38 -27.59
C LYS A 503 -23.30 -2.43 -26.57
N ARG A 504 -22.43 -2.84 -25.62
CA ARG A 504 -22.69 -3.86 -24.61
C ARG A 504 -22.98 -3.21 -23.26
N VAL A 505 -23.75 -3.89 -22.44
CA VAL A 505 -23.99 -3.45 -21.05
C VAL A 505 -22.69 -3.56 -20.26
N MET A 506 -22.23 -2.44 -19.68
CA MET A 506 -21.13 -2.47 -18.73
C MET A 506 -21.56 -3.22 -17.46
N ASP A 507 -20.73 -4.14 -17.01
CA ASP A 507 -20.76 -4.68 -15.63
C ASP A 507 -19.35 -4.63 -15.09
N ARG A 508 -19.07 -3.59 -14.28
CA ARG A 508 -17.72 -3.30 -13.80
C ARG A 508 -17.67 -3.15 -12.28
N LEU A 509 -16.62 -3.69 -11.70
CA LEU A 509 -16.27 -3.49 -10.30
C LEU A 509 -15.13 -2.49 -10.18
N LEU A 510 -15.36 -1.44 -9.41
CA LEU A 510 -14.34 -0.48 -9.00
C LEU A 510 -13.88 -0.81 -7.57
N SER A 511 -12.69 -1.38 -7.46
CA SER A 511 -12.07 -1.78 -6.21
C SER A 511 -11.01 -0.77 -5.78
N GLY A 512 -10.87 -0.53 -4.50
CA GLY A 512 -9.81 0.33 -3.96
C GLY A 512 -10.03 0.60 -2.47
N ASP A 513 -8.96 0.92 -1.79
CA ASP A 513 -9.00 1.18 -0.34
C ASP A 513 -9.95 2.33 0.01
N VAL A 514 -10.31 2.41 1.29
CA VAL A 514 -11.18 3.49 1.79
C VAL A 514 -10.50 4.84 1.55
N GLY A 515 -11.20 5.79 0.92
CA GLY A 515 -10.66 7.13 0.63
C GLY A 515 -9.75 7.24 -0.59
N PHE A 516 -9.70 6.23 -1.48
CA PHE A 516 -8.94 6.29 -2.73
C PHE A 516 -9.70 6.96 -3.89
N GLY A 517 -10.84 7.56 -3.61
CA GLY A 517 -11.61 8.36 -4.57
C GLY A 517 -12.53 7.56 -5.49
N LYS A 518 -12.97 6.34 -5.08
CA LYS A 518 -13.95 5.54 -5.83
C LYS A 518 -15.20 6.34 -6.20
N THR A 519 -15.71 7.13 -5.26
CA THR A 519 -16.90 7.97 -5.47
C THR A 519 -16.68 9.01 -6.57
N GLU A 520 -15.50 9.62 -6.67
CA GLU A 520 -15.20 10.59 -7.74
C GLU A 520 -15.20 9.93 -9.11
N VAL A 521 -14.61 8.74 -9.23
CA VAL A 521 -14.65 7.95 -10.48
C VAL A 521 -16.08 7.59 -10.86
N ALA A 522 -16.92 7.24 -9.88
CA ALA A 522 -18.34 6.97 -10.11
C ALA A 522 -19.11 8.24 -10.51
N MET A 523 -18.78 9.39 -9.93
CA MET A 523 -19.41 10.69 -10.30
C MET A 523 -19.08 11.05 -11.75
N HIS A 524 -17.90 10.74 -12.24
CA HIS A 524 -17.55 10.94 -13.65
C HIS A 524 -18.45 10.08 -14.58
N ALA A 525 -18.70 8.81 -14.21
CA ALA A 525 -19.60 7.95 -14.96
C ALA A 525 -21.07 8.43 -14.91
N ILE A 526 -21.53 8.91 -13.74
CA ILE A 526 -22.87 9.50 -13.55
C ILE A 526 -23.01 10.76 -14.41
N PHE A 527 -22.01 11.62 -14.45
CA PHE A 527 -22.02 12.83 -15.26
C PHE A 527 -22.02 12.52 -16.76
N CYS A 528 -21.26 11.52 -17.18
CA CYS A 528 -21.33 11.03 -18.57
C CYS A 528 -22.74 10.56 -18.94
N ALA A 529 -23.40 9.81 -18.07
CA ALA A 529 -24.79 9.36 -18.30
C ALA A 529 -25.77 10.54 -18.41
N PHE A 530 -25.63 11.54 -17.54
CA PHE A 530 -26.42 12.78 -17.58
C PHE A 530 -26.26 13.54 -18.90
N LEU A 531 -25.02 13.75 -19.36
CA LEU A 531 -24.75 14.44 -20.63
C LEU A 531 -25.36 13.73 -21.84
N ASN A 532 -25.51 12.41 -21.75
CA ASN A 532 -26.19 11.60 -22.77
C ASN A 532 -27.72 11.49 -22.57
N GLY A 533 -28.31 12.26 -21.67
CA GLY A 533 -29.75 12.30 -21.41
C GLY A 533 -30.29 11.06 -20.66
N PHE A 534 -29.45 10.34 -19.92
CA PHE A 534 -29.83 9.20 -19.11
C PHE A 534 -29.87 9.54 -17.63
N GLN A 535 -30.80 8.89 -16.92
CA GLN A 535 -30.86 8.93 -15.48
C GLN A 535 -29.88 7.92 -14.86
N SER A 536 -29.41 8.22 -13.65
CA SER A 536 -28.54 7.34 -12.87
C SER A 536 -29.13 7.01 -11.50
N ALA A 537 -28.91 5.79 -11.01
CA ALA A 537 -29.28 5.36 -9.66
C ALA A 537 -28.00 5.03 -8.86
N LEU A 538 -27.85 5.63 -7.68
CA LEU A 538 -26.79 5.27 -6.72
C LEU A 538 -27.40 4.56 -5.53
N VAL A 539 -27.14 3.27 -5.41
CA VAL A 539 -27.70 2.39 -4.37
C VAL A 539 -26.65 2.14 -3.29
N VAL A 540 -27.02 2.37 -2.06
CA VAL A 540 -26.13 2.23 -0.89
C VAL A 540 -26.80 1.42 0.23
N PRO A 541 -26.02 0.77 1.13
CA PRO A 541 -26.60 -0.13 2.14
C PRO A 541 -27.34 0.57 3.28
N THR A 542 -27.01 1.82 3.61
CA THR A 542 -27.57 2.53 4.77
C THR A 542 -28.11 3.91 4.41
N THR A 543 -29.07 4.39 5.20
CA THR A 543 -29.66 5.74 5.03
C THR A 543 -28.63 6.84 5.24
N LEU A 544 -27.68 6.62 6.15
CA LEU A 544 -26.63 7.58 6.46
C LEU A 544 -25.65 7.73 5.28
N LEU A 545 -25.28 6.62 4.63
CA LEU A 545 -24.51 6.67 3.38
C LEU A 545 -25.27 7.34 2.25
N ALA A 546 -26.58 7.08 2.15
CA ALA A 546 -27.43 7.74 1.16
C ALA A 546 -27.41 9.26 1.32
N ARG A 547 -27.49 9.73 2.55
CA ARG A 547 -27.38 11.16 2.86
C ARG A 547 -26.01 11.73 2.50
N GLN A 548 -24.95 11.07 2.90
CA GLN A 548 -23.58 11.52 2.63
C GLN A 548 -23.29 11.60 1.12
N HIS A 549 -23.64 10.55 0.38
CA HIS A 549 -23.50 10.56 -1.08
C HIS A 549 -24.37 11.64 -1.72
N PHE A 550 -25.61 11.83 -1.24
CA PHE A 550 -26.48 12.88 -1.73
C PHE A 550 -25.86 14.28 -1.55
N GLU A 551 -25.34 14.58 -0.37
CA GLU A 551 -24.67 15.86 -0.08
C GLU A 551 -23.40 16.04 -0.94
N THR A 552 -22.58 14.99 -1.08
CA THR A 552 -21.37 14.99 -1.90
C THR A 552 -21.68 15.20 -3.39
N LEU A 553 -22.63 14.44 -3.93
CA LEU A 553 -23.03 14.59 -5.33
C LEU A 553 -23.68 15.95 -5.58
N ARG A 554 -24.54 16.41 -4.69
CA ARG A 554 -25.18 17.73 -4.80
C ARG A 554 -24.15 18.84 -4.88
N ALA A 555 -23.17 18.85 -3.96
CA ALA A 555 -22.10 19.85 -3.96
C ALA A 555 -21.23 19.76 -5.23
N ARG A 556 -20.89 18.55 -5.69
CA ARG A 556 -20.03 18.35 -6.86
C ARG A 556 -20.71 18.72 -8.16
N PHE A 557 -22.01 18.52 -8.24
CA PHE A 557 -22.83 18.81 -9.44
C PHE A 557 -23.52 20.18 -9.44
N GLU A 558 -23.33 20.98 -8.41
CA GLU A 558 -24.03 22.27 -8.23
C GLU A 558 -23.93 23.19 -9.45
N ASN A 559 -22.75 23.27 -10.04
CA ASN A 559 -22.46 24.14 -11.20
C ASN A 559 -22.74 23.49 -12.56
N PHE A 560 -23.20 22.23 -12.59
CA PHE A 560 -23.39 21.46 -13.82
C PHE A 560 -24.85 21.17 -14.17
N GLY A 561 -25.79 21.73 -13.40
CA GLY A 561 -27.23 21.63 -13.67
C GLY A 561 -27.85 20.24 -13.42
N VAL A 562 -27.11 19.29 -12.82
CA VAL A 562 -27.59 17.93 -12.52
C VAL A 562 -28.53 17.94 -11.31
N LYS A 563 -29.74 17.43 -11.47
CA LYS A 563 -30.73 17.35 -10.39
C LYS A 563 -30.59 16.04 -9.61
N VAL A 564 -30.01 16.15 -8.41
CA VAL A 564 -29.82 15.00 -7.49
C VAL A 564 -30.96 14.95 -6.49
N ALA A 565 -31.52 13.77 -6.25
CA ALA A 565 -32.54 13.54 -5.25
C ALA A 565 -32.22 12.33 -4.37
N ARG A 566 -32.76 12.31 -3.14
CA ARG A 566 -32.54 11.23 -2.17
C ARG A 566 -33.84 10.48 -1.88
N LEU A 567 -33.77 9.16 -1.98
CA LEU A 567 -34.88 8.27 -1.66
C LEU A 567 -34.49 7.28 -0.56
N ASP A 568 -34.98 7.50 0.63
CA ASP A 568 -34.89 6.57 1.76
C ASP A 568 -36.22 6.47 2.50
N ARG A 569 -36.24 5.73 3.62
CA ARG A 569 -37.45 5.54 4.39
C ARG A 569 -37.96 6.84 5.03
N TYR A 570 -37.15 7.87 5.12
CA TYR A 570 -37.46 9.15 5.76
C TYR A 570 -37.75 10.28 4.75
N ALA A 571 -37.72 9.96 3.45
CA ALA A 571 -38.04 10.94 2.43
C ALA A 571 -39.47 11.47 2.63
N SER A 572 -39.58 12.74 2.98
CA SER A 572 -40.88 13.44 2.96
C SER A 572 -41.38 13.48 1.52
N GLU A 573 -42.68 13.23 1.29
CA GLU A 573 -43.29 13.25 -0.04
C GLU A 573 -42.77 12.19 -1.03
N LYS A 574 -42.51 10.98 -0.55
CA LYS A 574 -41.95 9.86 -1.34
C LYS A 574 -42.71 9.65 -2.67
N ASN A 575 -44.05 9.76 -2.67
CA ASN A 575 -44.85 9.57 -3.88
C ASN A 575 -44.64 10.69 -4.92
N LYS A 576 -44.41 11.93 -4.48
CA LYS A 576 -44.11 13.04 -5.39
C LYS A 576 -42.72 12.86 -6.01
N LEU A 577 -41.73 12.41 -5.21
CA LEU A 577 -40.39 12.14 -5.68
C LEU A 577 -40.37 11.00 -6.71
N LEU A 578 -41.07 9.90 -6.43
CA LEU A 578 -41.12 8.78 -7.37
C LEU A 578 -41.77 9.19 -8.69
N LYS A 579 -42.86 10.01 -8.66
CA LYS A 579 -43.43 10.59 -9.89
C LYS A 579 -42.43 11.50 -10.63
N ALA A 580 -41.69 12.33 -9.92
CA ALA A 580 -40.68 13.17 -10.52
C ALA A 580 -39.55 12.35 -11.22
N VAL A 581 -39.15 11.21 -10.64
CA VAL A 581 -38.22 10.28 -11.26
C VAL A 581 -38.80 9.64 -12.51
N GLU A 582 -40.06 9.20 -12.45
CA GLU A 582 -40.77 8.60 -13.58
C GLU A 582 -40.98 9.61 -14.73
N LEU A 583 -41.17 10.89 -14.44
CA LEU A 583 -41.25 11.96 -15.43
C LEU A 583 -39.88 12.40 -15.97
N GLY A 584 -38.79 11.95 -15.39
CA GLY A 584 -37.41 12.36 -15.80
C GLY A 584 -37.02 13.76 -15.31
N LEU A 585 -37.63 14.27 -14.23
CA LEU A 585 -37.29 15.55 -13.61
C LEU A 585 -36.15 15.46 -12.61
N VAL A 586 -35.70 14.22 -12.30
CA VAL A 586 -34.56 13.90 -11.46
C VAL A 586 -33.56 13.13 -12.30
N ASP A 587 -32.32 13.59 -12.33
CA ASP A 587 -31.25 13.01 -13.14
C ASP A 587 -30.49 11.89 -12.36
N VAL A 588 -30.29 12.11 -11.05
CA VAL A 588 -29.60 11.16 -10.19
C VAL A 588 -30.41 10.88 -8.95
N LEU A 589 -30.78 9.60 -8.75
CA LEU A 589 -31.48 9.16 -7.55
C LEU A 589 -30.52 8.40 -6.63
N VAL A 590 -30.28 8.94 -5.44
CA VAL A 590 -29.45 8.33 -4.39
C VAL A 590 -30.33 7.71 -3.32
N GLY A 591 -30.06 6.48 -2.89
CA GLY A 591 -30.80 5.94 -1.73
C GLY A 591 -30.46 4.48 -1.43
N THR A 592 -31.24 3.91 -0.53
CA THR A 592 -31.10 2.51 -0.11
C THR A 592 -31.86 1.57 -1.05
N HIS A 593 -32.10 0.35 -0.63
CA HIS A 593 -32.95 -0.62 -1.35
C HIS A 593 -34.32 -0.08 -1.76
N ALA A 594 -34.77 1.03 -1.22
CA ALA A 594 -36.02 1.70 -1.62
C ALA A 594 -36.03 2.11 -3.11
N ILE A 595 -34.84 2.32 -3.71
CA ILE A 595 -34.68 2.65 -5.15
C ILE A 595 -35.09 1.48 -6.06
N LEU A 596 -34.97 0.24 -5.59
CA LEU A 596 -35.20 -0.96 -6.41
C LEU A 596 -36.64 -1.05 -6.94
N GLY A 597 -37.61 -0.36 -6.28
CA GLY A 597 -38.98 -0.26 -6.73
C GLY A 597 -39.34 1.01 -7.50
N ALA A 598 -38.38 1.89 -7.77
CA ALA A 598 -38.60 3.12 -8.51
C ALA A 598 -38.70 2.88 -10.02
N LYS A 599 -39.65 3.55 -10.68
CA LYS A 599 -39.73 3.57 -12.14
C LYS A 599 -38.99 4.76 -12.67
N PHE A 600 -38.05 4.52 -13.57
CA PHE A 600 -37.28 5.57 -14.23
C PHE A 600 -37.78 5.78 -15.66
N LYS A 601 -37.75 7.01 -16.12
CA LYS A 601 -38.08 7.33 -17.52
C LYS A 601 -37.03 6.78 -18.49
N ASN A 602 -35.75 6.97 -18.16
CA ASN A 602 -34.63 6.57 -19.02
C ASN A 602 -33.37 6.25 -18.19
N LEU A 603 -33.42 5.18 -17.40
CA LEU A 603 -32.27 4.75 -16.59
C LEU A 603 -31.15 4.24 -17.48
N GLY A 604 -29.95 4.82 -17.40
CA GLY A 604 -28.75 4.44 -18.16
C GLY A 604 -27.66 3.81 -17.33
N LEU A 605 -27.54 4.18 -16.05
CA LEU A 605 -26.48 3.73 -15.17
C LEU A 605 -27.00 3.41 -13.77
N VAL A 606 -26.58 2.26 -13.23
CA VAL A 606 -26.76 1.90 -11.82
C VAL A 606 -25.37 1.79 -11.17
N VAL A 607 -25.16 2.57 -10.12
CA VAL A 607 -23.98 2.51 -9.28
C VAL A 607 -24.37 1.91 -7.94
N VAL A 608 -23.57 0.94 -7.44
CA VAL A 608 -23.83 0.27 -6.16
C VAL A 608 -22.59 0.40 -5.29
N ASP A 609 -22.73 0.99 -4.11
CA ASP A 609 -21.64 1.04 -3.14
C ASP A 609 -21.76 -0.08 -2.11
N GLU A 610 -20.62 -0.72 -1.78
CA GLU A 610 -20.53 -1.83 -0.82
C GLU A 610 -21.52 -2.98 -1.14
N GLU A 611 -21.54 -3.46 -2.39
CA GLU A 611 -22.46 -4.51 -2.88
C GLU A 611 -22.52 -5.74 -1.95
N HIS A 612 -21.42 -6.08 -1.27
CA HIS A 612 -21.35 -7.24 -0.38
C HIS A 612 -22.22 -7.13 0.87
N LYS A 613 -22.66 -5.92 1.26
CA LYS A 613 -23.54 -5.67 2.42
C LYS A 613 -25.03 -5.87 2.10
N PHE A 614 -25.38 -6.10 0.84
CA PHE A 614 -26.77 -6.34 0.45
C PHE A 614 -27.18 -7.81 0.65
N GLY A 615 -28.39 -8.04 1.14
CA GLY A 615 -28.97 -9.37 1.27
C GLY A 615 -29.30 -10.01 -0.09
N VAL A 616 -29.53 -11.33 -0.11
CA VAL A 616 -29.75 -12.11 -1.33
C VAL A 616 -30.90 -11.55 -2.20
N LYS A 617 -32.07 -11.29 -1.59
CA LYS A 617 -33.23 -10.71 -2.29
C LYS A 617 -32.93 -9.32 -2.91
N GLN A 618 -32.13 -8.52 -2.22
CA GLN A 618 -31.72 -7.20 -2.71
C GLN A 618 -30.76 -7.32 -3.90
N LYS A 619 -29.85 -8.28 -3.86
CA LYS A 619 -28.93 -8.56 -4.99
C LYS A 619 -29.68 -9.06 -6.23
N GLU A 620 -30.70 -9.89 -6.03
CA GLU A 620 -31.57 -10.34 -7.13
C GLU A 620 -32.33 -9.17 -7.77
N ALA A 621 -32.91 -8.28 -6.94
CA ALA A 621 -33.60 -7.09 -7.42
C ALA A 621 -32.65 -6.10 -8.12
N LEU A 622 -31.42 -5.95 -7.65
CA LEU A 622 -30.37 -5.18 -8.34
C LEU A 622 -30.03 -5.75 -9.72
N LYS A 623 -29.88 -7.08 -9.81
CA LYS A 623 -29.65 -7.76 -11.10
C LYS A 623 -30.80 -7.54 -12.09
N GLU A 624 -32.05 -7.60 -11.60
CA GLU A 624 -33.24 -7.32 -12.42
C GLU A 624 -33.22 -5.88 -12.95
N LEU A 625 -32.95 -4.91 -12.09
CA LEU A 625 -32.86 -3.48 -12.45
C LEU A 625 -31.76 -3.21 -13.46
N SER A 626 -30.67 -3.98 -13.41
CA SER A 626 -29.47 -3.77 -14.24
C SER A 626 -29.46 -4.63 -15.52
N LYS A 627 -30.49 -5.41 -15.85
CA LYS A 627 -30.49 -6.31 -17.01
C LYS A 627 -30.12 -5.63 -18.35
N SER A 628 -30.59 -4.41 -18.56
CA SER A 628 -30.34 -3.65 -19.81
C SER A 628 -29.68 -2.28 -19.55
N VAL A 629 -29.11 -2.09 -18.37
CA VAL A 629 -28.56 -0.82 -17.89
C VAL A 629 -27.09 -1.04 -17.46
N HIS A 630 -26.24 -0.08 -17.72
CA HIS A 630 -24.84 -0.14 -17.25
C HIS A 630 -24.79 -0.26 -15.74
N PHE A 631 -23.90 -1.13 -15.23
CA PHE A 631 -23.78 -1.44 -13.83
C PHE A 631 -22.33 -1.23 -13.36
N LEU A 632 -22.16 -0.38 -12.36
CA LEU A 632 -20.89 -0.10 -11.71
C LEU A 632 -21.00 -0.42 -10.24
N SER A 633 -20.33 -1.45 -9.75
CA SER A 633 -20.21 -1.71 -8.32
C SER A 633 -18.90 -1.16 -7.75
N MET A 634 -18.98 -0.64 -6.53
CA MET A 634 -17.82 -0.14 -5.78
C MET A 634 -17.59 -1.01 -4.54
N SER A 635 -16.33 -1.29 -4.21
CA SER A 635 -15.97 -2.01 -2.99
C SER A 635 -14.70 -1.43 -2.36
N ALA A 636 -14.74 -1.30 -1.02
CA ALA A 636 -13.58 -0.92 -0.22
C ALA A 636 -12.70 -2.14 0.15
N THR A 637 -13.22 -3.36 -0.03
CA THR A 637 -12.41 -4.57 0.15
C THR A 637 -11.71 -4.89 -1.16
N PRO A 638 -10.39 -4.86 -1.22
CA PRO A 638 -9.66 -5.28 -2.40
C PRO A 638 -9.92 -6.77 -2.69
N ILE A 639 -10.03 -7.11 -3.97
CA ILE A 639 -10.18 -8.50 -4.40
C ILE A 639 -8.78 -9.06 -4.65
N PRO A 640 -8.43 -10.23 -4.10
CA PRO A 640 -7.16 -10.87 -4.39
C PRO A 640 -6.95 -11.08 -5.89
N ARG A 641 -5.70 -10.98 -6.34
CA ARG A 641 -5.32 -11.04 -7.75
C ARG A 641 -5.87 -12.27 -8.47
N THR A 642 -5.86 -13.42 -7.82
CA THR A 642 -6.37 -14.69 -8.35
C THR A 642 -7.87 -14.66 -8.61
N LEU A 643 -8.65 -14.18 -7.63
CA LEU A 643 -10.10 -14.02 -7.81
C LEU A 643 -10.43 -12.90 -8.81
N ASN A 644 -9.59 -11.87 -8.87
CA ASN A 644 -9.68 -10.79 -9.85
C ASN A 644 -9.53 -11.32 -11.29
N MET A 645 -8.57 -12.20 -11.54
CA MET A 645 -8.38 -12.83 -12.85
C MET A 645 -9.56 -13.73 -13.23
N ALA A 646 -10.08 -14.53 -12.31
CA ALA A 646 -11.26 -15.37 -12.56
C ALA A 646 -12.52 -14.54 -12.85
N LEU A 647 -12.72 -13.46 -12.13
CA LEU A 647 -13.87 -12.56 -12.31
C LEU A 647 -13.70 -11.63 -13.51
N SER A 648 -12.49 -11.30 -13.95
CA SER A 648 -12.25 -10.34 -15.05
C SER A 648 -12.74 -10.83 -16.41
N GLN A 649 -12.93 -12.15 -16.60
CA GLN A 649 -13.55 -12.72 -17.78
C GLN A 649 -15.07 -12.51 -17.80
N ILE A 650 -15.67 -12.21 -16.65
CA ILE A 650 -17.11 -12.10 -16.47
C ILE A 650 -17.53 -10.66 -16.22
N LYS A 651 -16.73 -9.92 -15.45
CA LYS A 651 -16.99 -8.56 -14.96
C LYS A 651 -15.74 -7.71 -15.16
N GLY A 652 -15.89 -6.53 -15.77
CA GLY A 652 -14.78 -5.57 -15.83
C GLY A 652 -14.31 -5.22 -14.43
N ILE A 653 -13.00 -5.10 -14.21
CA ILE A 653 -12.45 -4.72 -12.90
C ILE A 653 -11.44 -3.59 -13.07
N SER A 654 -11.66 -2.52 -12.31
CA SER A 654 -10.72 -1.40 -12.16
C SER A 654 -10.27 -1.31 -10.71
N SER A 655 -8.96 -1.21 -10.47
CA SER A 655 -8.38 -1.18 -9.12
C SER A 655 -7.65 0.14 -8.87
N LEU A 656 -7.99 0.82 -7.77
CA LEU A 656 -7.31 2.01 -7.28
C LEU A 656 -6.32 1.61 -6.18
N LYS A 657 -5.03 1.65 -6.50
CA LYS A 657 -3.92 1.26 -5.59
C LYS A 657 -3.13 2.46 -5.09
N ILE A 658 -3.19 3.58 -5.79
CA ILE A 658 -2.47 4.81 -5.48
C ILE A 658 -3.41 5.75 -4.70
N PRO A 659 -3.05 6.10 -3.44
CA PRO A 659 -3.85 7.03 -2.66
C PRO A 659 -3.79 8.46 -3.24
N PRO A 660 -4.83 9.28 -3.02
CA PRO A 660 -4.78 10.72 -3.30
C PRO A 660 -3.65 11.41 -2.53
N THR A 661 -3.08 12.45 -3.12
CA THR A 661 -1.89 13.14 -2.60
C THR A 661 -2.03 13.76 -1.21
N ASP A 662 -3.26 14.14 -0.80
CA ASP A 662 -3.51 14.83 0.49
C ASP A 662 -3.78 13.88 1.65
N ARG A 663 -3.79 12.57 1.40
CA ARG A 663 -4.10 11.60 2.44
C ARG A 663 -2.86 11.24 3.26
N LYS A 664 -2.94 11.44 4.58
CA LYS A 664 -1.93 10.99 5.53
C LYS A 664 -2.26 9.56 5.99
N PRO A 665 -1.25 8.68 6.16
CA PRO A 665 -1.47 7.37 6.76
C PRO A 665 -1.94 7.50 8.21
N SER A 666 -2.71 6.53 8.69
CA SER A 666 -3.07 6.45 10.10
C SER A 666 -2.00 5.70 10.86
N ARG A 667 -1.44 6.29 11.91
CA ARG A 667 -0.47 5.62 12.78
C ARG A 667 -1.18 4.55 13.61
N THR A 668 -0.63 3.37 13.63
CA THR A 668 -1.21 2.21 14.32
C THR A 668 -0.31 1.78 15.47
N PHE A 669 -0.90 1.54 16.64
CA PHE A 669 -0.20 1.14 17.86
C PHE A 669 -0.90 -0.05 18.49
N LEU A 670 -0.15 -1.10 18.80
CA LEU A 670 -0.59 -2.22 19.61
C LEU A 670 -0.17 -2.01 21.05
N LYS A 671 -1.12 -1.93 21.97
CA LYS A 671 -0.86 -1.61 23.39
C LYS A 671 -1.68 -2.49 24.33
N GLU A 672 -1.14 -2.76 25.53
CA GLU A 672 -1.94 -3.32 26.62
C GLU A 672 -2.86 -2.25 27.20
N LYS A 673 -4.11 -2.65 27.46
CA LYS A 673 -5.14 -1.75 27.99
C LYS A 673 -4.87 -1.43 29.44
N ASN A 674 -4.70 -0.16 29.77
CA ASN A 674 -4.70 0.36 31.14
C ASN A 674 -5.39 1.73 31.19
N ASP A 675 -5.77 2.15 32.39
CA ASP A 675 -6.55 3.39 32.58
C ASP A 675 -5.74 4.66 32.31
N GLU A 676 -4.43 4.62 32.56
CA GLU A 676 -3.53 5.75 32.30
C GLU A 676 -3.39 5.98 30.78
N LEU A 677 -3.18 4.89 30.02
CA LEU A 677 -3.11 4.94 28.57
C LEU A 677 -4.42 5.46 27.95
N LEU A 678 -5.55 5.01 28.47
CA LEU A 678 -6.85 5.50 27.98
C LEU A 678 -7.04 6.99 28.22
N LYS A 679 -6.69 7.48 29.43
CA LYS A 679 -6.68 8.92 29.74
C LYS A 679 -5.80 9.69 28.77
N GLU A 680 -4.60 9.19 28.55
CA GLU A 680 -3.62 9.81 27.68
C GLU A 680 -4.13 9.94 26.24
N ILE A 681 -4.58 8.82 25.62
CA ILE A 681 -5.08 8.80 24.25
C ILE A 681 -6.25 9.79 24.09
N ILE A 682 -7.20 9.76 25.02
CA ILE A 682 -8.38 10.63 24.97
C ILE A 682 -7.98 12.10 25.13
N HIS A 683 -7.18 12.44 26.13
CA HIS A 683 -6.72 13.82 26.32
C HIS A 683 -5.91 14.35 25.13
N ARG A 684 -5.05 13.52 24.54
CA ARG A 684 -4.30 13.87 23.33
C ARG A 684 -5.22 14.30 22.20
N GLU A 685 -6.28 13.54 21.93
CA GLU A 685 -7.20 13.87 20.84
C GLU A 685 -8.08 15.09 21.17
N LEU A 686 -8.53 15.23 22.43
CA LEU A 686 -9.32 16.36 22.86
C LEU A 686 -8.53 17.69 22.75
N ARG A 687 -7.24 17.70 23.10
CA ARG A 687 -6.37 18.88 22.93
C ARG A 687 -6.18 19.28 21.47
N ARG A 688 -6.28 18.32 20.55
CA ARG A 688 -6.26 18.57 19.10
C ARG A 688 -7.61 19.04 18.54
N ASN A 689 -8.60 19.26 19.39
CA ASN A 689 -10.00 19.49 18.99
C ASN A 689 -10.50 18.41 18.03
N GLY A 690 -10.12 17.17 18.27
CA GLY A 690 -10.55 16.01 17.51
C GLY A 690 -11.56 15.17 18.26
N GLN A 691 -12.09 14.17 17.57
CA GLN A 691 -13.08 13.23 18.10
C GLN A 691 -12.56 11.80 18.03
N ILE A 692 -13.11 10.93 18.84
CA ILE A 692 -12.63 9.58 19.07
C ILE A 692 -13.73 8.57 18.75
N PHE A 693 -13.40 7.56 17.94
CA PHE A 693 -14.16 6.31 17.90
C PHE A 693 -13.62 5.36 18.95
N TYR A 694 -14.49 4.84 19.81
CA TYR A 694 -14.16 3.75 20.72
C TYR A 694 -14.98 2.53 20.34
N ILE A 695 -14.33 1.51 19.80
CA ILE A 695 -14.98 0.29 19.32
C ILE A 695 -14.95 -0.77 20.42
N HIS A 696 -16.15 -1.19 20.85
CA HIS A 696 -16.34 -2.25 21.84
C HIS A 696 -17.42 -3.20 21.39
N ASN A 697 -17.08 -4.44 21.05
CA ASN A 697 -18.00 -5.34 20.33
C ASN A 697 -18.98 -6.14 21.22
N HIS A 698 -19.21 -5.67 22.45
CA HIS A 698 -20.17 -6.30 23.38
C HIS A 698 -21.22 -5.30 23.87
N ILE A 699 -22.45 -5.42 23.33
CA ILE A 699 -23.57 -4.52 23.69
C ILE A 699 -23.85 -4.55 25.20
N ALA A 700 -23.84 -5.75 25.82
CA ALA A 700 -24.14 -5.89 27.24
C ALA A 700 -23.18 -5.15 28.20
N SER A 701 -21.95 -4.92 27.80
CA SER A 701 -20.93 -4.24 28.60
C SER A 701 -20.66 -2.79 28.16
N ILE A 702 -21.27 -2.33 27.08
CA ILE A 702 -20.99 -0.99 26.51
C ILE A 702 -21.31 0.14 27.50
N SER A 703 -22.42 0.02 28.26
CA SER A 703 -22.77 0.99 29.28
C SER A 703 -21.76 1.05 30.45
N LYS A 704 -21.18 -0.10 30.81
CA LYS A 704 -20.13 -0.15 31.84
C LYS A 704 -18.85 0.57 31.38
N ILE A 705 -18.49 0.41 30.11
CA ILE A 705 -17.34 1.13 29.52
C ILE A 705 -17.61 2.63 29.50
N LYS A 706 -18.83 3.06 29.15
CA LYS A 706 -19.21 4.48 29.22
C LYS A 706 -18.98 5.04 30.60
N THR A 707 -19.57 4.41 31.65
CA THR A 707 -19.42 4.85 33.06
C THR A 707 -17.94 4.90 33.44
N LYS A 708 -17.16 3.86 33.09
CA LYS A 708 -15.73 3.85 33.36
C LYS A 708 -14.97 5.02 32.72
N LEU A 709 -15.29 5.36 31.48
CA LEU A 709 -14.65 6.49 30.78
C LEU A 709 -15.07 7.85 31.37
N GLU A 710 -16.33 7.99 31.81
CA GLU A 710 -16.83 9.19 32.48
C GLU A 710 -16.19 9.38 33.86
N ASP A 711 -15.96 8.29 34.61
CA ASP A 711 -15.24 8.30 35.89
C ASP A 711 -13.75 8.65 35.68
N LEU A 712 -13.13 8.12 34.63
CA LEU A 712 -11.73 8.40 34.30
C LEU A 712 -11.49 9.85 33.85
N ILE A 713 -12.43 10.43 33.12
CA ILE A 713 -12.32 11.80 32.55
C ILE A 713 -13.63 12.53 32.81
N PRO A 714 -13.73 13.29 33.90
CA PRO A 714 -14.93 14.06 34.21
C PRO A 714 -15.30 15.02 33.09
N LYS A 715 -16.61 15.12 32.80
CA LYS A 715 -17.22 15.94 31.74
C LYS A 715 -16.98 15.46 30.31
N LEU A 716 -16.45 14.25 30.09
CA LEU A 716 -16.33 13.67 28.76
C LEU A 716 -17.72 13.41 28.16
N LYS A 717 -18.01 13.97 27.00
CA LYS A 717 -19.29 13.78 26.32
C LYS A 717 -19.24 12.53 25.44
N ILE A 718 -19.90 11.45 25.85
CA ILE A 718 -19.89 10.16 25.19
C ILE A 718 -21.28 9.85 24.63
N ALA A 719 -21.34 9.55 23.33
CA ALA A 719 -22.51 8.95 22.71
C ALA A 719 -22.31 7.42 22.56
N ILE A 720 -23.40 6.66 22.69
CA ILE A 720 -23.39 5.20 22.45
C ILE A 720 -24.09 4.90 21.14
N LEU A 721 -23.55 3.97 20.33
CA LEU A 721 -24.14 3.54 19.08
C LEU A 721 -23.98 2.02 18.88
N HIS A 722 -25.10 1.29 18.78
CA HIS A 722 -25.12 -0.15 18.51
C HIS A 722 -26.37 -0.58 17.74
N SER A 723 -26.42 -1.81 17.28
CA SER A 723 -27.48 -2.34 16.39
C SER A 723 -28.90 -2.38 17.00
N GLN A 724 -29.02 -2.29 18.31
CA GLN A 724 -30.35 -2.29 19.01
C GLN A 724 -30.95 -0.88 19.11
N ILE A 725 -30.16 0.17 18.82
CA ILE A 725 -30.68 1.54 18.76
C ILE A 725 -31.48 1.70 17.46
N SER A 726 -32.59 2.44 17.54
CA SER A 726 -33.40 2.68 16.35
C SER A 726 -32.61 3.38 15.24
N ALA A 727 -32.95 3.14 13.98
CA ALA A 727 -32.23 3.75 12.87
C ALA A 727 -32.32 5.29 12.86
N HIS A 728 -33.46 5.84 13.36
CA HIS A 728 -33.63 7.29 13.49
C HIS A 728 -32.72 7.88 14.56
N GLU A 729 -32.73 7.30 15.74
CA GLU A 729 -31.88 7.72 16.87
C GLU A 729 -30.37 7.55 16.52
N SER A 730 -30.02 6.48 15.81
CA SER A 730 -28.67 6.28 15.31
C SER A 730 -28.22 7.38 14.36
N GLU A 731 -29.12 7.83 13.47
CA GLU A 731 -28.82 8.94 12.53
C GLU A 731 -28.67 10.27 13.30
N GLU A 732 -29.52 10.51 14.29
CA GLU A 732 -29.48 11.71 15.14
C GLU A 732 -28.17 11.75 15.95
N ILE A 733 -27.79 10.65 16.62
CA ILE A 733 -26.52 10.53 17.34
C ILE A 733 -25.34 10.83 16.43
N MET A 734 -25.34 10.27 15.22
CA MET A 734 -24.25 10.48 14.26
C MET A 734 -24.17 11.92 13.77
N LEU A 735 -25.31 12.59 13.58
CA LEU A 735 -25.36 14.01 13.22
C LEU A 735 -24.81 14.89 14.35
N GLU A 736 -25.23 14.62 15.59
CA GLU A 736 -24.75 15.36 16.75
C GLU A 736 -23.26 15.13 17.00
N PHE A 737 -22.77 13.89 16.75
CA PHE A 737 -21.34 13.61 16.77
C PHE A 737 -20.59 14.37 15.66
N ALA A 738 -21.13 14.39 14.44
CA ALA A 738 -20.53 15.14 13.31
C ALA A 738 -20.44 16.66 13.58
N LYS A 739 -21.41 17.22 14.33
CA LYS A 739 -21.39 18.63 14.75
C LYS A 739 -20.40 18.91 15.89
N GLY A 740 -19.78 17.89 16.49
CA GLY A 740 -18.86 18.04 17.62
C GLY A 740 -19.51 18.07 18.99
N ASN A 741 -20.82 17.82 19.12
CA ASN A 741 -21.52 17.82 20.41
C ASN A 741 -21.11 16.65 21.32
N TYR A 742 -20.56 15.59 20.76
CA TYR A 742 -19.92 14.48 21.45
C TYR A 742 -18.45 14.37 21.10
N GLN A 743 -17.63 14.06 22.08
CA GLN A 743 -16.17 13.91 21.93
C GLN A 743 -15.78 12.46 21.63
N VAL A 744 -16.52 11.51 22.19
CA VAL A 744 -16.30 10.07 21.99
C VAL A 744 -17.60 9.44 21.48
N LEU A 745 -17.48 8.64 20.42
CA LEU A 745 -18.50 7.73 19.98
C LEU A 745 -18.13 6.30 20.39
N LEU A 746 -18.77 5.80 21.43
CA LEU A 746 -18.62 4.43 21.91
C LEU A 746 -19.58 3.52 21.14
N CYS A 747 -19.07 2.62 20.33
CA CYS A 747 -19.90 1.85 19.41
C CYS A 747 -19.39 0.42 19.19
N THR A 748 -20.28 -0.41 18.63
CA THR A 748 -19.88 -1.69 18.06
C THR A 748 -19.30 -1.50 16.65
N SER A 749 -19.03 -2.57 15.92
CA SER A 749 -18.54 -2.54 14.53
C SER A 749 -19.47 -1.82 13.52
N ILE A 750 -20.61 -1.28 13.97
CA ILE A 750 -21.58 -0.58 13.10
C ILE A 750 -20.99 0.63 12.35
N VAL A 751 -19.92 1.23 12.87
CA VAL A 751 -19.15 2.32 12.23
C VAL A 751 -18.38 1.86 10.98
N GLU A 752 -18.29 0.56 10.76
CA GLU A 752 -17.70 -0.03 9.56
C GLU A 752 -18.41 0.40 8.25
N SER A 753 -19.62 0.95 8.32
CA SER A 753 -20.39 1.39 7.15
C SER A 753 -20.05 2.80 6.67
N GLY A 754 -18.88 3.01 6.06
CA GLY A 754 -18.60 4.09 5.08
C GLY A 754 -18.61 5.55 5.53
N ILE A 755 -18.94 5.88 6.76
CA ILE A 755 -19.17 7.25 7.25
C ILE A 755 -17.88 8.08 7.22
N HIS A 756 -17.95 9.26 6.62
CA HIS A 756 -16.85 10.22 6.62
C HIS A 756 -17.06 11.27 7.71
N LEU A 757 -16.18 11.28 8.72
CA LEU A 757 -16.16 12.26 9.81
C LEU A 757 -14.77 12.92 9.87
N PRO A 758 -14.63 14.14 9.35
CA PRO A 758 -13.30 14.79 9.21
C PRO A 758 -12.55 15.03 10.52
N ASN A 759 -13.29 15.17 11.64
CA ASN A 759 -12.70 15.43 12.95
C ASN A 759 -12.47 14.17 13.80
N ALA A 760 -12.95 13.00 13.36
CA ALA A 760 -12.68 11.75 14.05
C ALA A 760 -11.29 11.23 13.61
N ASN A 761 -10.25 11.61 14.35
CA ASN A 761 -8.87 11.33 13.99
C ASN A 761 -8.26 10.22 14.84
N THR A 762 -8.90 9.80 15.92
CA THR A 762 -8.43 8.67 16.74
C THR A 762 -9.48 7.57 16.79
N ILE A 763 -9.06 6.33 16.60
CA ILE A 763 -9.87 5.14 16.81
C ILE A 763 -9.19 4.22 17.82
N ILE A 764 -9.95 3.81 18.82
CA ILE A 764 -9.54 2.87 19.85
C ILE A 764 -10.35 1.58 19.63
N ILE A 765 -9.69 0.46 19.45
CA ILE A 765 -10.32 -0.83 19.24
C ILE A 765 -10.01 -1.71 20.43
N ASP A 766 -11.03 -1.93 21.25
CA ASP A 766 -10.96 -2.71 22.48
C ASP A 766 -11.00 -4.21 22.17
N ASN A 767 -10.11 -4.99 22.80
CA ASN A 767 -9.98 -6.42 22.53
C ASN A 767 -9.78 -6.72 21.02
N ALA A 768 -8.79 -6.06 20.42
CA ALA A 768 -8.51 -6.10 18.99
C ALA A 768 -8.27 -7.53 18.45
N GLN A 769 -7.81 -8.47 19.28
CA GLN A 769 -7.63 -9.88 18.94
C GLN A 769 -8.91 -10.59 18.51
N ASN A 770 -10.08 -10.08 18.91
CA ASN A 770 -11.40 -10.66 18.60
C ASN A 770 -11.96 -10.21 17.25
N PHE A 771 -11.26 -9.33 16.54
CA PHE A 771 -11.67 -8.84 15.22
C PHE A 771 -10.89 -9.54 14.11
N GLY A 772 -11.54 -9.69 12.96
CA GLY A 772 -10.89 -10.13 11.73
C GLY A 772 -9.88 -9.10 11.22
N LEU A 773 -8.91 -9.57 10.44
CA LEU A 773 -7.87 -8.71 9.88
C LEU A 773 -8.44 -7.62 8.96
N ALA A 774 -9.42 -7.99 8.11
CA ALA A 774 -10.10 -7.06 7.23
C ALA A 774 -10.95 -6.05 8.00
N ASP A 775 -11.62 -6.48 9.09
CA ASP A 775 -12.43 -5.60 9.92
C ASP A 775 -11.55 -4.54 10.60
N LEU A 776 -10.40 -4.96 11.16
CA LEU A 776 -9.42 -4.04 11.74
C LEU A 776 -8.87 -3.06 10.70
N HIS A 777 -8.58 -3.53 9.49
CA HIS A 777 -8.13 -2.67 8.40
C HIS A 777 -9.20 -1.65 7.98
N GLN A 778 -10.45 -2.08 7.84
CA GLN A 778 -11.56 -1.18 7.52
C GLN A 778 -11.81 -0.15 8.63
N LEU A 779 -11.78 -0.58 9.91
CA LEU A 779 -11.92 0.29 11.07
C LEU A 779 -10.75 1.30 11.13
N ARG A 780 -9.51 0.87 10.92
CA ARG A 780 -8.35 1.76 10.79
C ARG A 780 -8.55 2.81 9.70
N GLY A 781 -9.12 2.43 8.56
CA GLY A 781 -9.42 3.32 7.45
C GLY A 781 -10.51 4.36 7.75
N ARG A 782 -11.16 4.33 8.92
CA ARG A 782 -12.17 5.33 9.33
C ARG A 782 -11.55 6.61 9.84
N VAL A 783 -10.30 6.60 10.29
CA VAL A 783 -9.57 7.78 10.76
C VAL A 783 -8.50 8.21 9.76
N GLY A 784 -7.97 9.43 9.91
CA GLY A 784 -6.97 9.98 9.00
C GLY A 784 -7.54 10.40 7.63
N ARG A 785 -8.78 10.86 7.58
CA ARG A 785 -9.46 11.30 6.34
C ARG A 785 -9.43 12.80 6.13
N GLY A 786 -8.98 13.55 7.12
CA GLY A 786 -8.86 15.00 7.07
C GLY A 786 -7.42 15.47 6.93
N LYS A 787 -7.20 16.77 7.16
CA LYS A 787 -5.85 17.39 7.19
C LYS A 787 -5.04 16.96 8.43
N LYS A 788 -5.70 16.41 9.47
CA LYS A 788 -5.05 15.94 10.70
C LYS A 788 -4.64 14.48 10.56
N GLU A 789 -3.49 14.15 11.14
CA GLU A 789 -3.00 12.76 11.20
C GLU A 789 -3.94 11.88 12.04
N GLY A 790 -4.21 10.66 11.55
CA GLY A 790 -5.05 9.69 12.23
C GLY A 790 -4.24 8.77 13.14
N PHE A 791 -4.86 8.33 14.24
CA PHE A 791 -4.27 7.38 15.19
C PHE A 791 -5.21 6.19 15.39
N CYS A 792 -4.65 4.98 15.33
CA CYS A 792 -5.37 3.75 15.57
C CYS A 792 -4.69 2.98 16.71
N TYR A 793 -5.42 2.70 17.78
CA TYR A 793 -4.94 1.94 18.91
C TYR A 793 -5.65 0.60 18.99
N PHE A 794 -4.88 -0.47 18.80
CA PHE A 794 -5.30 -1.85 19.06
C PHE A 794 -5.01 -2.15 20.54
N LEU A 795 -6.06 -2.25 21.35
CA LEU A 795 -5.93 -2.56 22.76
C LEU A 795 -6.19 -4.04 23.02
N ILE A 796 -5.34 -4.66 23.81
CA ILE A 796 -5.43 -6.03 24.28
C ILE A 796 -5.39 -6.04 25.82
N GLU A 797 -6.04 -7.02 26.47
CA GLU A 797 -6.08 -7.09 27.93
C GLU A 797 -4.74 -7.58 28.49
N ASP A 798 -4.22 -8.68 27.96
CA ASP A 798 -2.94 -9.28 28.40
C ASP A 798 -2.27 -9.99 27.21
N GLN A 799 -1.02 -9.70 27.01
CA GLN A 799 -0.21 -10.33 25.95
C GLN A 799 -0.06 -11.85 26.16
N LYS A 800 0.03 -12.28 27.41
CA LYS A 800 0.22 -13.70 27.74
C LYS A 800 -1.01 -14.56 27.42
N SER A 801 -2.17 -13.94 27.31
CA SER A 801 -3.42 -14.59 26.95
C SER A 801 -3.63 -14.73 25.44
N LEU A 802 -2.80 -14.08 24.62
CA LEU A 802 -2.89 -14.13 23.17
C LEU A 802 -2.22 -15.39 22.60
N ASN A 803 -2.89 -16.03 21.65
CA ASN A 803 -2.21 -17.02 20.86
C ASN A 803 -1.18 -16.34 19.94
N GLU A 804 -0.09 -17.04 19.63
CA GLU A 804 1.01 -16.52 18.84
C GLU A 804 0.58 -15.99 17.45
N GLN A 805 -0.43 -16.63 16.85
CA GLN A 805 -0.97 -16.21 15.54
C GLN A 805 -1.73 -14.89 15.63
N ALA A 806 -2.52 -14.66 16.68
CA ALA A 806 -3.23 -13.39 16.88
C ALA A 806 -2.23 -12.24 17.09
N LEU A 807 -1.19 -12.48 17.90
CA LEU A 807 -0.14 -11.50 18.12
C LEU A 807 0.62 -11.17 16.83
N LYS A 808 1.03 -12.18 16.05
CA LYS A 808 1.70 -11.97 14.75
C LYS A 808 0.84 -11.15 13.78
N ARG A 809 -0.48 -11.41 13.73
CA ARG A 809 -1.42 -10.64 12.89
C ARG A 809 -1.51 -9.17 13.31
N LEU A 810 -1.65 -8.90 14.61
CA LEU A 810 -1.75 -7.54 15.14
C LEU A 810 -0.46 -6.75 14.93
N LEU A 811 0.71 -7.38 15.15
CA LEU A 811 2.01 -6.79 14.88
C LEU A 811 2.22 -6.53 13.38
N ALA A 812 1.73 -7.41 12.51
CA ALA A 812 1.77 -7.20 11.07
C ALA A 812 0.96 -5.95 10.66
N LEU A 813 -0.22 -5.72 11.27
CA LEU A 813 -1.02 -4.51 11.03
C LEU A 813 -0.37 -3.24 11.56
N GLU A 814 0.32 -3.31 12.70
CA GLU A 814 1.08 -2.20 13.27
C GLU A 814 2.25 -1.80 12.35
N LYS A 815 3.05 -2.77 11.92
CA LYS A 815 4.19 -2.56 11.01
C LYS A 815 3.75 -2.06 9.63
N ASN A 816 2.62 -2.55 9.11
CA ASN A 816 2.11 -2.20 7.79
C ASN A 816 1.04 -1.10 7.87
N SER A 817 1.36 0.02 8.49
CA SER A 817 0.46 1.17 8.63
C SER A 817 0.38 2.05 7.38
N TYR A 818 1.09 1.71 6.29
CA TYR A 818 1.08 2.49 5.04
C TYR A 818 -0.23 2.33 4.23
N LEU A 819 -0.51 3.34 3.41
CA LEU A 819 -1.67 3.37 2.51
C LEU A 819 -1.46 2.40 1.33
N GLY A 820 -2.48 1.58 1.03
CA GLY A 820 -2.43 0.59 -0.06
C GLY A 820 -2.10 -0.83 0.37
N SER A 821 -1.88 -1.10 1.67
CA SER A 821 -1.70 -2.45 2.21
C SER A 821 -2.96 -3.33 2.15
N GLY A 822 -4.10 -2.76 1.74
CA GLY A 822 -5.40 -3.43 1.75
C GLY A 822 -5.47 -4.69 0.91
N GLU A 823 -4.82 -4.75 -0.26
CA GLU A 823 -4.84 -5.94 -1.14
C GLU A 823 -4.19 -7.15 -0.46
N SER A 824 -3.05 -6.94 0.19
CA SER A 824 -2.33 -7.98 0.93
C SER A 824 -3.11 -8.45 2.15
N ILE A 825 -3.72 -7.51 2.86
CA ILE A 825 -4.53 -7.80 4.05
C ILE A 825 -5.82 -8.55 3.66
N ALA A 826 -6.47 -8.17 2.56
CA ALA A 826 -7.66 -8.84 2.05
C ALA A 826 -7.36 -10.26 1.57
N TYR A 827 -6.22 -10.50 0.97
CA TYR A 827 -5.78 -11.85 0.60
C TYR A 827 -5.66 -12.74 1.83
N HIS A 828 -5.01 -12.28 2.90
CA HIS A 828 -4.91 -13.00 4.16
C HIS A 828 -6.24 -13.22 4.86
N ASP A 829 -7.13 -12.22 4.83
CA ASP A 829 -8.45 -12.35 5.45
C ASP A 829 -9.30 -13.41 4.73
N LEU A 830 -9.24 -13.45 3.40
CA LEU A 830 -9.92 -14.48 2.61
C LEU A 830 -9.33 -15.88 2.82
N GLU A 831 -8.00 -15.99 2.96
CA GLU A 831 -7.35 -17.25 3.34
C GLU A 831 -7.84 -17.71 4.72
N ILE A 832 -7.89 -16.81 5.70
CA ILE A 832 -8.32 -17.13 7.07
C ILE A 832 -9.82 -17.46 7.15
N ARG A 833 -10.68 -16.69 6.44
CA ARG A 833 -12.14 -16.92 6.42
C ARG A 833 -12.58 -18.04 5.48
N GLY A 834 -11.68 -18.56 4.66
CA GLY A 834 -11.98 -19.66 3.72
C GLY A 834 -12.90 -19.27 2.57
N GLY A 835 -12.95 -17.99 2.16
CA GLY A 835 -13.67 -17.52 0.94
C GLY A 835 -15.19 -17.77 0.88
N GLY A 836 -15.82 -18.21 1.96
CA GLY A 836 -17.16 -18.80 1.97
C GLY A 836 -18.33 -17.92 1.57
N ASN A 837 -18.17 -16.60 1.47
CA ASN A 837 -19.29 -15.69 1.15
C ASN A 837 -19.28 -15.13 -0.28
N LEU A 838 -18.21 -15.29 -1.02
CA LEU A 838 -18.06 -14.67 -2.36
C LEU A 838 -18.82 -15.39 -3.47
N LEU A 839 -19.06 -16.67 -3.30
CA LEU A 839 -19.67 -17.52 -4.34
C LEU A 839 -20.95 -18.29 -3.89
N GLY A 840 -21.43 -18.10 -2.64
CA GLY A 840 -22.64 -18.73 -2.08
C GLY A 840 -22.38 -19.64 -0.86
N GLN A 841 -23.40 -19.78 0.01
CA GLN A 841 -23.30 -20.49 1.30
C GLN A 841 -22.98 -22.00 1.16
N ASP A 842 -23.32 -22.64 0.06
CA ASP A 842 -23.08 -24.09 -0.15
C ASP A 842 -21.63 -24.45 -0.42
N GLN A 843 -20.73 -23.46 -0.55
CA GLN A 843 -19.36 -23.67 -1.00
C GLN A 843 -18.32 -23.66 0.12
N SER A 844 -18.67 -23.19 1.29
CA SER A 844 -17.78 -23.10 2.44
C SER A 844 -17.17 -24.46 2.87
N GLY A 845 -17.93 -25.55 2.72
CA GLY A 845 -17.46 -26.91 3.01
C GLY A 845 -16.40 -27.43 2.05
N HIS A 846 -16.42 -27.03 0.79
CA HIS A 846 -15.45 -27.50 -0.22
C HIS A 846 -14.11 -26.77 -0.12
N ILE A 847 -14.15 -25.45 0.14
CA ILE A 847 -12.96 -24.63 0.36
C ILE A 847 -12.21 -25.10 1.63
N LYS A 848 -12.96 -25.49 2.69
CA LYS A 848 -12.37 -26.08 3.91
C LYS A 848 -11.52 -27.31 3.63
N ASN A 849 -11.92 -28.13 2.70
CA ASN A 849 -11.32 -29.44 2.49
C ASN A 849 -10.11 -29.43 1.55
N ILE A 850 -10.02 -28.48 0.61
CA ILE A 850 -8.94 -28.42 -0.36
C ILE A 850 -8.09 -27.15 -0.26
N GLY A 851 -8.46 -26.21 0.59
CA GLY A 851 -7.80 -24.92 0.74
C GLY A 851 -8.21 -23.89 -0.34
N TYR A 852 -8.14 -22.62 0.06
CA TYR A 852 -8.59 -21.51 -0.78
C TYR A 852 -7.77 -21.37 -2.09
N ALA A 853 -6.46 -21.49 -2.01
CA ALA A 853 -5.56 -21.31 -3.15
C ALA A 853 -5.78 -22.40 -4.24
N LEU A 854 -5.95 -23.66 -3.85
CA LEU A 854 -6.23 -24.73 -4.79
C LEU A 854 -7.65 -24.60 -5.39
N TYR A 855 -8.63 -24.23 -4.56
CA TYR A 855 -10.00 -24.00 -5.01
C TYR A 855 -10.09 -22.91 -6.08
N THR A 856 -9.43 -21.77 -5.87
CA THR A 856 -9.41 -20.65 -6.83
C THR A 856 -8.73 -21.03 -8.13
N ARG A 857 -7.60 -21.73 -8.09
CA ARG A 857 -6.91 -22.23 -9.28
C ARG A 857 -7.79 -23.21 -10.07
N MET A 858 -8.45 -24.14 -9.40
CA MET A 858 -9.37 -25.08 -10.05
C MET A 858 -10.58 -24.38 -10.69
N LEU A 859 -11.05 -23.28 -10.10
CA LEU A 859 -12.12 -22.45 -10.68
C LEU A 859 -11.63 -21.71 -11.93
N GLU A 860 -10.43 -21.15 -11.92
CA GLU A 860 -9.79 -20.51 -13.08
C GLU A 860 -9.64 -21.52 -14.23
N ASP A 861 -9.14 -22.70 -13.95
CA ASP A 861 -8.99 -23.77 -14.93
C ASP A 861 -10.34 -24.19 -15.52
N ALA A 862 -11.38 -24.30 -14.68
CA ALA A 862 -12.73 -24.63 -15.14
C ALA A 862 -13.33 -23.54 -16.06
N ILE A 863 -13.16 -22.28 -15.72
CA ILE A 863 -13.59 -21.14 -16.54
C ILE A 863 -12.83 -21.11 -17.88
N TYR A 864 -11.50 -21.30 -17.84
CA TYR A 864 -10.67 -21.32 -19.03
C TYR A 864 -11.02 -22.48 -19.97
N GLU A 865 -11.24 -23.69 -19.42
CA GLU A 865 -11.65 -24.89 -20.14
C GLU A 865 -13.00 -24.66 -20.88
N LEU A 866 -13.98 -24.09 -20.19
CA LEU A 866 -15.31 -23.80 -20.76
C LEU A 866 -15.35 -22.62 -21.72
N SER A 867 -14.39 -21.67 -21.60
CA SER A 867 -14.26 -20.52 -22.52
C SER A 867 -13.63 -20.88 -23.88
N GLY A 868 -13.39 -22.16 -24.17
CA GLY A 868 -12.78 -22.62 -25.40
C GLY A 868 -11.25 -22.53 -25.43
N GLY A 869 -10.61 -22.27 -24.31
CA GLY A 869 -9.16 -22.36 -24.17
C GLY A 869 -8.69 -23.80 -24.31
N LYS A 870 -7.56 -24.01 -24.98
CA LYS A 870 -6.95 -25.37 -25.02
C LYS A 870 -6.61 -25.75 -23.58
N LYS A 871 -7.08 -26.93 -23.17
CA LYS A 871 -6.81 -27.49 -21.85
C LYS A 871 -5.32 -27.27 -21.50
N ARG A 872 -5.01 -26.54 -20.44
CA ARG A 872 -3.65 -26.55 -19.87
C ARG A 872 -3.34 -28.02 -19.62
N LEU A 873 -2.28 -28.51 -20.23
CA LEU A 873 -1.86 -29.91 -20.07
C LEU A 873 -1.64 -30.15 -18.56
N GLU A 874 -2.60 -30.83 -17.91
CA GLU A 874 -2.62 -31.14 -16.48
C GLU A 874 -1.48 -32.04 -16.02
N LYS A 875 -0.70 -32.60 -16.95
CA LYS A 875 0.43 -33.47 -16.60
C LYS A 875 1.71 -32.66 -16.65
N SER A 876 2.25 -32.35 -15.44
CA SER A 876 3.63 -31.89 -15.32
C SER A 876 4.55 -32.93 -15.98
N VAL A 877 5.51 -32.47 -16.77
CA VAL A 877 6.52 -33.36 -17.34
C VAL A 877 7.27 -34.04 -16.21
N GLU A 878 7.24 -35.36 -16.21
CA GLU A 878 8.02 -36.15 -15.24
C GLU A 878 9.48 -36.20 -15.69
N ILE A 879 10.37 -35.63 -14.89
CA ILE A 879 11.81 -35.59 -15.19
C ILE A 879 12.52 -36.63 -14.34
N GLN A 880 12.89 -37.73 -14.97
CA GLN A 880 13.68 -38.83 -14.37
C GLN A 880 15.08 -38.91 -15.00
N LEU A 881 15.81 -37.79 -14.96
CA LEU A 881 17.17 -37.71 -15.45
C LEU A 881 18.18 -37.97 -14.32
N SER A 882 19.19 -38.77 -14.58
CA SER A 882 20.32 -38.97 -13.66
C SER A 882 21.34 -37.82 -13.83
N VAL A 883 20.90 -36.60 -13.47
CA VAL A 883 21.67 -35.36 -13.55
C VAL A 883 21.57 -34.66 -12.21
N SER A 884 22.69 -34.23 -11.65
CA SER A 884 22.76 -33.42 -10.44
C SER A 884 22.39 -31.98 -10.77
N ALA A 885 21.32 -31.46 -10.14
CA ALA A 885 20.81 -30.14 -10.46
C ALA A 885 20.03 -29.53 -9.26
N PHE A 886 20.55 -28.46 -8.71
CA PHE A 886 19.96 -27.73 -7.59
C PHE A 886 20.61 -26.36 -7.44
N LEU A 887 19.98 -25.41 -6.77
CA LEU A 887 20.60 -24.14 -6.42
C LEU A 887 21.57 -24.37 -5.27
N ASN A 888 22.86 -24.16 -5.53
CA ASN A 888 23.92 -24.49 -4.60
C ASN A 888 23.82 -23.66 -3.30
N PRO A 889 23.82 -24.32 -2.11
CA PRO A 889 23.82 -23.63 -0.83
C PRO A 889 25.06 -22.75 -0.59
N GLU A 890 26.18 -23.04 -1.24
CA GLU A 890 27.38 -22.19 -1.20
C GLU A 890 27.19 -20.88 -1.95
N LEU A 891 26.40 -20.88 -3.03
CA LEU A 891 26.03 -19.71 -3.78
C LEU A 891 24.87 -18.95 -3.11
N ILE A 892 23.84 -19.69 -2.66
CA ILE A 892 22.64 -19.13 -2.05
C ILE A 892 22.42 -19.82 -0.70
N ALA A 893 22.98 -19.27 0.38
CA ALA A 893 23.00 -19.90 1.70
C ALA A 893 21.62 -19.99 2.36
N SER A 894 20.71 -19.03 2.08
CA SER A 894 19.37 -18.98 2.69
C SER A 894 18.42 -19.96 2.01
N ASP A 895 17.84 -20.89 2.80
CA ASP A 895 16.82 -21.82 2.35
C ASP A 895 15.58 -21.09 1.83
N ASN A 896 15.20 -19.98 2.46
CA ASN A 896 14.03 -19.19 2.07
C ASN A 896 14.23 -18.57 0.69
N LEU A 897 15.42 -18.02 0.41
CA LEU A 897 15.74 -17.47 -0.91
C LEU A 897 15.78 -18.56 -1.98
N ARG A 898 16.35 -19.74 -1.66
CA ARG A 898 16.33 -20.86 -2.61
C ARG A 898 14.90 -21.33 -2.89
N LEU A 899 14.05 -21.42 -1.87
CA LEU A 899 12.63 -21.78 -2.03
C LEU A 899 11.85 -20.77 -2.89
N ASP A 900 12.10 -19.47 -2.70
CA ASP A 900 11.47 -18.44 -3.53
C ASP A 900 11.92 -18.56 -4.99
N LEU A 901 13.20 -18.70 -5.25
CA LEU A 901 13.74 -18.89 -6.60
C LEU A 901 13.22 -20.18 -7.24
N TYR A 902 13.21 -21.30 -6.53
CA TYR A 902 12.63 -22.57 -7.00
C TYR A 902 11.17 -22.41 -7.36
N ARG A 903 10.38 -21.70 -6.54
CA ARG A 903 8.98 -21.44 -6.82
C ARG A 903 8.80 -20.59 -8.06
N ARG A 904 9.53 -19.51 -8.19
CA ARG A 904 9.48 -18.63 -9.37
C ARG A 904 9.87 -19.37 -10.63
N LEU A 905 10.95 -20.16 -10.59
CA LEU A 905 11.40 -21.00 -11.70
C LEU A 905 10.38 -22.07 -12.07
N SER A 906 9.73 -22.70 -11.07
CA SER A 906 8.69 -23.72 -11.33
C SER A 906 7.44 -23.14 -12.02
N LEU A 907 7.21 -21.83 -11.93
CA LEU A 907 6.08 -21.11 -12.52
C LEU A 907 6.38 -20.50 -13.89
N CYS A 908 7.63 -20.54 -14.37
CA CYS A 908 7.99 -20.02 -15.69
C CYS A 908 7.23 -20.75 -16.82
N GLU A 909 6.62 -19.98 -17.73
CA GLU A 909 5.88 -20.51 -18.88
C GLU A 909 6.70 -20.48 -20.18
N ASN A 910 7.75 -19.68 -20.22
CA ASN A 910 8.65 -19.54 -21.38
C ASN A 910 10.11 -19.46 -20.97
N THR A 911 11.01 -19.68 -21.95
CA THR A 911 12.45 -19.70 -21.74
C THR A 911 13.05 -18.33 -21.41
N ASP A 912 12.39 -17.25 -21.82
CA ASP A 912 12.88 -15.88 -21.61
C ASP A 912 12.73 -15.50 -20.12
N GLU A 913 11.66 -15.98 -19.47
CA GLU A 913 11.48 -15.81 -18.01
C GLU A 913 12.59 -16.53 -17.21
N VAL A 914 13.01 -17.71 -17.65
CA VAL A 914 14.14 -18.44 -17.03
C VAL A 914 15.42 -17.65 -17.23
N GLY A 915 15.64 -17.05 -18.41
CA GLY A 915 16.78 -16.18 -18.70
C GLY A 915 16.84 -14.96 -17.78
N GLN A 916 15.70 -14.31 -17.53
CA GLN A 916 15.61 -13.17 -16.61
C GLN A 916 15.96 -13.57 -15.17
N ILE A 917 15.49 -14.75 -14.70
CA ILE A 917 15.84 -15.23 -13.36
C ILE A 917 17.34 -15.63 -13.30
N HIS A 918 17.88 -16.17 -14.38
CA HIS A 918 19.33 -16.46 -14.48
C HIS A 918 20.14 -15.16 -14.31
N GLU A 919 19.84 -14.13 -15.09
CA GLU A 919 20.48 -12.82 -14.97
C GLU A 919 20.34 -12.23 -13.56
N GLU A 920 19.16 -12.39 -12.93
CA GLU A 920 18.94 -11.98 -11.56
C GLU A 920 19.83 -12.77 -10.56
N ILE A 921 19.97 -14.09 -10.73
CA ILE A 921 20.82 -14.91 -9.86
C ILE A 921 22.30 -14.46 -9.98
N GLU A 922 22.78 -14.26 -11.19
CA GLU A 922 24.17 -13.80 -11.41
C GLU A 922 24.39 -12.40 -10.83
N ASP A 923 23.42 -11.51 -11.00
CA ASP A 923 23.52 -10.14 -10.48
C ASP A 923 23.47 -10.09 -8.93
N ARG A 924 22.69 -10.96 -8.31
CA ARG A 924 22.43 -10.95 -6.85
C ARG A 924 23.43 -11.81 -6.05
N PHE A 925 23.92 -12.89 -6.61
CA PHE A 925 24.69 -13.91 -5.88
C PHE A 925 26.06 -14.18 -6.50
N GLY A 926 26.36 -13.56 -7.64
CA GLY A 926 27.61 -13.79 -8.37
C GLY A 926 27.51 -14.87 -9.43
N LYS A 927 28.64 -15.19 -10.05
CA LYS A 927 28.70 -16.15 -11.17
C LYS A 927 28.06 -17.48 -10.78
N ILE A 928 27.12 -17.92 -11.62
CA ILE A 928 26.40 -19.17 -11.38
C ILE A 928 27.34 -20.38 -11.51
N ASP A 929 27.25 -21.33 -10.61
CA ASP A 929 27.97 -22.60 -10.63
C ASP A 929 27.29 -23.63 -11.55
N ASP A 930 28.01 -24.70 -11.90
CA ASP A 930 27.52 -25.72 -12.82
C ASP A 930 26.22 -26.38 -12.34
N LEU A 931 26.09 -26.66 -11.04
CA LEU A 931 24.90 -27.33 -10.47
C LEU A 931 23.64 -26.44 -10.58
N SER A 932 23.78 -25.17 -10.30
CA SER A 932 22.71 -24.19 -10.43
C SER A 932 22.37 -23.92 -11.91
N ALA A 933 23.36 -23.87 -12.80
CA ALA A 933 23.15 -23.76 -14.24
C ALA A 933 22.39 -24.99 -14.79
N GLN A 934 22.76 -26.19 -14.37
CA GLN A 934 22.07 -27.44 -14.74
C GLN A 934 20.61 -27.43 -14.27
N PHE A 935 20.31 -26.85 -13.09
CA PHE A 935 18.93 -26.72 -12.64
C PHE A 935 18.09 -25.80 -13.56
N LEU A 936 18.63 -24.66 -13.98
CA LEU A 936 17.98 -23.77 -14.94
C LEU A 936 17.75 -24.45 -16.29
N GLN A 937 18.69 -25.28 -16.73
CA GLN A 937 18.51 -26.10 -17.93
C GLN A 937 17.38 -27.14 -17.78
N ILE A 938 17.23 -27.76 -16.60
CA ILE A 938 16.09 -28.65 -16.30
C ILE A 938 14.76 -27.92 -16.40
N ILE A 939 14.66 -26.71 -15.87
CA ILE A 939 13.44 -25.91 -16.01
C ILE A 939 13.19 -25.58 -17.48
N THR A 940 14.21 -25.22 -18.24
CA THR A 940 14.10 -24.96 -19.67
C THR A 940 13.63 -26.21 -20.44
N LEU A 941 14.17 -27.38 -20.12
CA LEU A 941 13.74 -28.67 -20.69
C LEU A 941 12.27 -28.96 -20.39
N LYS A 942 11.84 -28.71 -19.15
CA LYS A 942 10.44 -28.86 -18.74
C LYS A 942 9.48 -28.01 -19.59
N ILE A 943 9.85 -26.74 -19.81
CA ILE A 943 9.06 -25.81 -20.64
C ILE A 943 8.99 -26.29 -22.10
N LEU A 944 10.11 -26.64 -22.70
CA LEU A 944 10.18 -27.12 -24.08
C LEU A 944 9.43 -28.45 -24.26
N ALA A 945 9.57 -29.37 -23.32
CA ALA A 945 8.88 -30.65 -23.31
C ALA A 945 7.34 -30.48 -23.25
N ASN A 946 6.85 -29.56 -22.40
CA ASN A 946 5.45 -29.19 -22.31
C ASN A 946 4.91 -28.66 -23.65
N GLN A 947 5.66 -27.81 -24.34
CA GLN A 947 5.28 -27.27 -25.68
C GLN A 947 5.17 -28.34 -26.76
N LEU A 948 5.94 -29.40 -26.61
CA LEU A 948 5.97 -30.51 -27.55
C LEU A 948 4.97 -31.65 -27.22
N GLY A 949 4.35 -31.59 -26.01
CA GLY A 949 3.43 -32.65 -25.56
C GLY A 949 4.16 -33.87 -25.01
N ILE A 950 5.40 -33.73 -24.55
CA ILE A 950 6.17 -34.77 -23.87
C ILE A 950 5.70 -34.82 -22.39
N ILE A 951 5.42 -36.00 -21.90
CA ILE A 951 4.93 -36.25 -20.54
C ILE A 951 6.02 -36.85 -19.64
N LYS A 952 7.08 -37.43 -20.21
CA LYS A 952 8.18 -37.98 -19.44
C LYS A 952 9.50 -37.87 -20.17
N LEU A 953 10.54 -37.40 -19.46
CA LEU A 953 11.94 -37.41 -19.87
C LEU A 953 12.69 -38.33 -18.91
N SER A 954 13.39 -39.34 -19.44
CA SER A 954 14.20 -40.23 -18.62
C SER A 954 15.47 -40.60 -19.37
N ASN A 955 16.53 -40.94 -18.61
CA ASN A 955 17.72 -41.53 -19.22
C ASN A 955 18.21 -42.73 -18.39
N PHE A 956 18.89 -43.60 -19.09
CA PHE A 956 19.72 -44.65 -18.51
C PHE A 956 21.10 -44.59 -19.15
N ASN A 957 22.11 -44.21 -18.40
CA ASN A 957 23.43 -43.81 -18.91
C ASN A 957 23.28 -42.78 -20.04
N GLN A 958 23.84 -43.04 -21.22
CA GLN A 958 23.81 -42.14 -22.39
C GLN A 958 22.47 -42.21 -23.16
N ASN A 959 21.62 -43.19 -22.89
CA ASN A 959 20.38 -43.38 -23.65
C ASN A 959 19.26 -42.56 -22.99
N ILE A 960 18.74 -41.61 -23.71
CA ILE A 960 17.67 -40.68 -23.28
C ILE A 960 16.37 -41.16 -23.94
N THR A 961 15.29 -41.23 -23.20
CA THR A 961 13.98 -41.60 -23.70
C THR A 961 12.96 -40.51 -23.40
N MET A 962 12.28 -40.04 -24.41
CA MET A 962 11.17 -39.10 -24.34
C MET A 962 9.87 -39.86 -24.60
N THR A 963 8.90 -39.67 -23.70
CA THR A 963 7.56 -40.26 -23.88
C THR A 963 6.55 -39.14 -24.11
N TYR A 964 5.82 -39.19 -25.19
CA TYR A 964 4.80 -38.21 -25.57
C TYR A 964 3.42 -38.58 -24.99
N SER A 965 2.50 -37.62 -25.04
CA SER A 965 1.13 -37.78 -24.52
C SER A 965 0.29 -38.84 -25.27
N ASP A 966 0.68 -39.21 -26.47
CA ASP A 966 0.12 -40.29 -27.29
C ASP A 966 0.82 -41.66 -27.04
N GLU A 967 1.61 -41.76 -25.99
CA GLU A 967 2.43 -42.93 -25.61
C GLU A 967 3.58 -43.25 -26.57
N LYS A 968 3.79 -42.46 -27.61
CA LYS A 968 4.96 -42.59 -28.49
C LYS A 968 6.23 -42.36 -27.69
N LYS A 969 7.24 -43.22 -27.97
CA LYS A 969 8.57 -43.08 -27.37
C LYS A 969 9.59 -42.75 -28.45
N GLU A 970 10.43 -41.78 -28.13
CA GLU A 970 11.58 -41.39 -28.94
C GLU A 970 12.84 -41.54 -28.12
N SER A 971 13.91 -42.06 -28.71
CA SER A 971 15.15 -42.30 -28.01
C SER A 971 16.31 -41.54 -28.67
N LEU A 972 17.13 -40.91 -27.86
CA LEU A 972 18.34 -40.21 -28.26
C LEU A 972 19.53 -40.82 -27.53
N LYS A 973 20.72 -40.63 -28.10
CA LYS A 973 21.96 -41.05 -27.47
C LYS A 973 22.85 -39.81 -27.24
N ALA A 974 23.21 -39.53 -25.99
CA ALA A 974 24.16 -38.50 -25.66
C ALA A 974 25.62 -38.93 -25.95
N PRO A 975 26.56 -38.03 -26.19
CA PRO A 975 27.98 -38.35 -26.42
C PRO A 975 28.62 -39.09 -25.24
N SER A 976 28.29 -38.73 -24.02
CA SER A 976 28.75 -39.39 -22.80
C SER A 976 27.61 -39.52 -21.76
N LYS A 977 27.94 -40.08 -20.60
CA LYS A 977 27.06 -40.13 -19.43
C LYS A 977 27.18 -38.91 -18.55
N ASP A 978 27.94 -37.89 -18.94
CA ASP A 978 28.12 -36.66 -18.24
C ASP A 978 26.85 -35.83 -18.22
N ASP A 979 26.60 -35.18 -17.10
CA ASP A 979 25.36 -34.39 -16.86
C ASP A 979 25.16 -33.31 -17.93
N ASN A 980 26.22 -32.60 -18.32
CA ASN A 980 26.17 -31.55 -19.33
C ASN A 980 25.89 -32.11 -20.73
N ASP A 981 26.51 -33.24 -21.11
CA ASP A 981 26.24 -33.89 -22.41
C ASP A 981 24.79 -34.35 -22.56
N ILE A 982 24.21 -34.88 -21.48
CA ILE A 982 22.82 -35.31 -21.44
C ILE A 982 21.89 -34.09 -21.61
N LEU A 983 22.11 -33.01 -20.84
CA LEU A 983 21.28 -31.81 -20.88
C LEU A 983 21.40 -31.09 -22.22
N GLU A 984 22.62 -30.91 -22.76
CA GLU A 984 22.84 -30.25 -24.05
C GLU A 984 22.18 -31.00 -25.20
N THR A 985 22.30 -32.33 -25.19
CA THR A 985 21.69 -33.20 -26.25
C THR A 985 20.18 -32.99 -26.24
N LEU A 986 19.54 -33.02 -25.07
CA LEU A 986 18.11 -32.78 -24.94
C LEU A 986 17.71 -31.38 -25.37
N LEU A 987 18.45 -30.35 -24.90
CA LEU A 987 18.14 -28.96 -25.22
C LEU A 987 18.24 -28.68 -26.71
N LYS A 988 19.30 -29.15 -27.36
CA LYS A 988 19.49 -29.02 -28.83
C LYS A 988 18.34 -29.68 -29.59
N HIS A 989 17.97 -30.91 -29.21
CA HIS A 989 16.91 -31.64 -29.87
C HIS A 989 15.52 -31.00 -29.70
N LEU A 990 15.15 -30.64 -28.45
CA LEU A 990 13.85 -30.04 -28.18
C LEU A 990 13.72 -28.64 -28.78
N ARG A 991 14.77 -27.83 -28.79
CA ARG A 991 14.77 -26.51 -29.45
C ARG A 991 14.56 -26.65 -30.96
N ALA A 992 15.20 -27.62 -31.60
CA ALA A 992 15.00 -27.89 -33.03
C ALA A 992 13.57 -28.29 -33.32
N GLN A 993 12.96 -29.18 -32.52
CA GLN A 993 11.57 -29.60 -32.67
C GLN A 993 10.57 -28.44 -32.44
N VAL A 994 10.78 -27.59 -31.46
CA VAL A 994 9.93 -26.42 -31.21
C VAL A 994 10.02 -25.43 -32.39
N SER A 995 11.22 -25.23 -32.94
CA SER A 995 11.43 -24.37 -34.10
C SER A 995 10.67 -24.90 -35.34
N LEU A 996 10.75 -26.21 -35.60
CA LEU A 996 10.01 -26.86 -36.68
C LEU A 996 8.48 -26.79 -36.53
N LYS A 997 7.97 -26.74 -35.31
CA LYS A 997 6.52 -26.67 -35.03
C LYS A 997 5.96 -25.22 -35.13
N ARG A 998 6.83 -24.23 -35.11
CA ARG A 998 6.46 -22.80 -35.30
C ARG A 998 6.40 -22.36 -36.75
N HIS A 999 7.08 -23.10 -37.65
CA HIS A 999 6.99 -22.97 -39.12
C HIS A 999 5.96 -23.96 -39.69
#